data_1e9ec54221033d3162e12dea4682e70b
#
_entry.id   1e9ec54221033d3162e12dea4682e70b
#
_cell.length_a   1.000
_cell.length_b   1.000
_cell.length_c   1.000
_cell.angle_alpha   90.00
_cell.angle_beta   90.00
_cell.angle_gamma   90.00
#
_symmetry.space_group_name_H-M   'P 1'
#
loop_
_entity.id
_entity.type
_entity.pdbx_description
1 polymer ?
#
loop_
_entity_poly.entity_id
_entity_poly.type
_entity_poly.pdbx_seq_one_letter_code
_entity_poly.pdbx_strand_id
1 'polypeptide(L)'
;MELLQYKYKDAYTFQVSSTDIETSWRKFKVRARQLPPEHYCSYGMHEEGVLKVWNADTHQLEEIEKSEWASARPVFFEDHKYTLSLTFFDAQEEPRIIHPNKEVEQMFNCVHLATGEYLINSNIDFLNQPGHFALEFAYKNASGKHIRHKVEFDVLSPKLDTKHDLDIIIQQIRQEYGDLVFRYLTLTFQQFEMGREANNELIWLSVFKQIVDNYIQAVRFILHQPHNKVQELEEYRRAERIKEWNPMIAERFVNDRLNDEQKALHTYYRTQRVESTLDTRENRFVKQTLERITERLSLLVKRLSEGTSENEIQLLKDKQSELEVLKHNSFFRGIGLFDGFRQQSMVLQQRSGYSQVYRYWIMLQNGLDLIQGDTSVGVQPIWKLYELWCFLKVKRLVCKVLGIDPQNKEHIQKYIHEDTLNAFDLFDGGSLSGNITYLNPQNEDLVEIGYQYSFNRKSREDDMRSATTEQKPDIVMHIHKHERDITLTYLYDAKYRVRGDGDEQVSTVVDEPVAETLDAMHHYRDAIYYGRKGEPRFSKEIIGGYILFPGRMDEQKMLEDIQNRSENIPYYLRSIEEVNIGAYPLLPNDDSGVLLENHLRKVLLDESIIEQLQDSVPQRGLYYTDTKPKSVESKNVFTVSVRVSDADYESFQSHSAKKYKMDTLPKVNVLEARYLLPMVGGKIDGYYEIKGLTIEDGKMTFKLGDLISLGAEWVNIYRNMRHGELIKMEDVHKLYATKE
;
A
#
# COMPACT_ATOMS: atom_id res chain seq x y z
N MET A 1 -27.88 17.92 11.53
CA MET A 1 -28.37 17.07 12.62
C MET A 1 -27.32 17.05 13.73
N GLU A 2 -27.72 17.21 14.98
CA GLU A 2 -26.83 17.11 16.13
C GLU A 2 -26.62 15.63 16.49
N LEU A 3 -25.34 15.21 16.58
CA LEU A 3 -24.99 13.82 16.79
C LEU A 3 -24.43 13.52 18.16
N LEU A 4 -23.78 14.51 18.77
CA LEU A 4 -23.15 14.38 20.07
C LEU A 4 -23.20 15.72 20.79
N GLN A 5 -23.55 15.67 22.08
CA GLN A 5 -23.45 16.79 22.99
C GLN A 5 -22.79 16.31 24.29
N TYR A 6 -21.70 16.95 24.65
CA TYR A 6 -21.06 16.73 25.95
C TYR A 6 -21.03 18.04 26.72
N LYS A 7 -21.59 18.06 27.91
CA LYS A 7 -21.63 19.23 28.79
C LYS A 7 -20.79 18.97 30.04
N TYR A 8 -19.73 19.77 30.22
CA TYR A 8 -18.90 19.75 31.41
C TYR A 8 -19.34 20.85 32.38
N LYS A 9 -20.15 20.50 33.38
CA LYS A 9 -20.71 21.45 34.34
C LYS A 9 -21.31 22.70 33.63
N ASP A 10 -20.99 23.88 34.15
CA ASP A 10 -21.33 25.15 33.51
C ASP A 10 -20.12 25.83 32.89
N ALA A 11 -19.02 25.06 32.65
CA ALA A 11 -17.78 25.58 32.10
C ALA A 11 -17.73 25.58 30.59
N TYR A 12 -18.05 24.43 29.96
CA TYR A 12 -18.08 24.34 28.49
C TYR A 12 -19.02 23.24 27.99
N THR A 13 -19.37 23.36 26.72
CA THR A 13 -20.12 22.34 25.99
C THR A 13 -19.39 22.00 24.70
N PHE A 14 -19.20 20.71 24.42
CA PHE A 14 -18.71 20.19 23.15
C PHE A 14 -19.90 19.61 22.36
N GLN A 15 -20.07 20.05 21.12
CA GLN A 15 -21.17 19.62 20.25
C GLN A 15 -20.62 19.19 18.91
N VAL A 16 -21.21 18.15 18.35
CA VAL A 16 -20.89 17.67 17.01
C VAL A 16 -22.16 17.54 16.20
N SER A 17 -22.10 18.07 14.97
CA SER A 17 -23.19 17.95 14.01
C SER A 17 -22.69 17.50 12.65
N SER A 18 -23.54 16.81 11.91
CA SER A 18 -23.31 16.40 10.52
C SER A 18 -24.61 16.45 9.72
N THR A 19 -24.53 16.23 8.42
CA THR A 19 -25.71 16.23 7.54
C THR A 19 -26.61 15.02 7.82
N ASP A 20 -26.17 13.84 7.38
CA ASP A 20 -26.91 12.58 7.56
C ASP A 20 -25.91 11.43 7.66
N ILE A 21 -25.98 10.65 8.75
CA ILE A 21 -25.13 9.48 8.98
C ILE A 21 -25.90 8.16 8.91
N GLU A 22 -27.22 8.19 8.64
CA GLU A 22 -28.04 6.96 8.68
C GLU A 22 -27.57 5.91 7.69
N THR A 23 -27.19 6.32 6.48
CA THR A 23 -26.71 5.40 5.46
C THR A 23 -25.43 4.69 5.92
N SER A 24 -24.47 5.43 6.48
CA SER A 24 -23.22 4.84 6.99
C SER A 24 -23.46 4.00 8.23
N TRP A 25 -24.39 4.41 9.10
CA TRP A 25 -24.81 3.63 10.26
C TRP A 25 -25.40 2.27 9.83
N ARG A 26 -26.32 2.25 8.84
CA ARG A 26 -26.91 1.02 8.31
C ARG A 26 -25.87 0.09 7.69
N LYS A 27 -24.98 0.63 6.86
CA LYS A 27 -23.85 -0.13 6.29
C LYS A 27 -22.97 -0.73 7.37
N PHE A 28 -22.63 0.06 8.39
CA PHE A 28 -21.83 -0.38 9.52
C PHE A 28 -22.53 -1.49 10.31
N LYS A 29 -23.83 -1.34 10.64
CA LYS A 29 -24.62 -2.35 11.37
C LYS A 29 -24.57 -3.72 10.70
N VAL A 30 -24.62 -3.76 9.39
CA VAL A 30 -24.55 -5.03 8.62
C VAL A 30 -23.14 -5.64 8.65
N ARG A 31 -22.08 -4.80 8.81
CA ARG A 31 -20.68 -5.24 8.74
C ARG A 31 -20.03 -5.52 10.09
N ALA A 32 -20.57 -4.98 11.18
CA ALA A 32 -20.06 -5.25 12.52
C ALA A 32 -20.16 -6.75 12.84
N ARG A 33 -19.01 -7.39 13.17
CA ARG A 33 -18.91 -8.84 13.33
C ARG A 33 -18.74 -9.29 14.76
N GLN A 34 -17.97 -8.53 15.54
CA GLN A 34 -17.54 -8.97 16.88
C GLN A 34 -18.43 -8.47 18.01
N LEU A 35 -19.03 -7.30 17.87
CA LEU A 35 -19.84 -6.66 18.89
C LEU A 35 -21.15 -6.17 18.30
N PRO A 36 -22.23 -6.12 19.08
CA PRO A 36 -23.43 -5.39 18.70
C PRO A 36 -23.09 -3.94 18.37
N PRO A 37 -23.73 -3.32 17.36
CA PRO A 37 -23.43 -1.94 16.94
C PRO A 37 -23.50 -0.91 18.05
N GLU A 38 -24.31 -1.17 19.07
CA GLU A 38 -24.51 -0.33 20.25
C GLU A 38 -23.26 -0.26 21.16
N HIS A 39 -22.30 -1.16 21.00
CA HIS A 39 -21.13 -1.29 21.85
C HIS A 39 -19.81 -1.15 21.08
N TYR A 40 -19.82 -0.47 19.95
CA TYR A 40 -18.69 -0.50 19.04
C TYR A 40 -17.72 0.68 19.14
N CYS A 41 -18.18 1.81 19.67
CA CYS A 41 -17.44 3.06 19.71
C CYS A 41 -17.01 3.41 21.14
N SER A 42 -15.82 3.96 21.30
CA SER A 42 -15.36 4.52 22.58
C SER A 42 -15.42 6.05 22.54
N TYR A 43 -15.79 6.64 23.68
CA TYR A 43 -15.75 8.07 23.93
C TYR A 43 -14.89 8.34 25.18
N GLY A 44 -13.86 9.16 25.03
CA GLY A 44 -12.99 9.58 26.13
C GLY A 44 -13.22 11.07 26.43
N MET A 45 -13.86 11.36 27.56
CA MET A 45 -14.14 12.71 28.03
C MET A 45 -13.96 12.78 29.54
N HIS A 46 -13.92 14.00 30.09
CA HIS A 46 -13.76 14.16 31.54
C HIS A 46 -14.97 13.60 32.31
N GLU A 47 -14.71 12.77 33.32
CA GLU A 47 -15.74 12.00 34.05
C GLU A 47 -16.86 12.81 34.69
N GLU A 48 -16.64 14.08 35.01
CA GLU A 48 -17.63 14.92 35.69
C GLU A 48 -18.69 15.56 34.74
N GLY A 49 -18.62 15.27 33.44
CA GLY A 49 -19.58 15.77 32.45
C GLY A 49 -20.67 14.78 32.12
N VAL A 50 -21.63 15.26 31.34
CA VAL A 50 -22.80 14.50 30.81
C VAL A 50 -22.65 14.37 29.29
N LEU A 51 -22.67 13.15 28.81
CA LEU A 51 -22.57 12.83 27.38
C LEU A 51 -23.94 12.39 26.86
N LYS A 52 -24.36 13.01 25.75
CA LYS A 52 -25.55 12.61 24.98
C LYS A 52 -25.13 12.28 23.57
N VAL A 53 -25.57 11.14 23.05
CA VAL A 53 -25.24 10.63 21.71
C VAL A 53 -26.57 10.35 20.97
N TRP A 54 -26.55 10.64 19.69
CA TRP A 54 -27.69 10.41 18.82
C TRP A 54 -28.02 8.91 18.70
N ASN A 55 -29.32 8.62 18.78
CA ASN A 55 -29.85 7.28 18.60
C ASN A 55 -30.56 7.18 17.25
N ALA A 56 -30.14 6.22 16.41
CA ALA A 56 -30.71 6.00 15.09
C ALA A 56 -32.16 5.49 15.11
N ASP A 57 -32.57 4.80 16.19
CA ASP A 57 -33.91 4.23 16.29
C ASP A 57 -34.93 5.27 16.79
N THR A 58 -34.53 6.17 17.69
CA THR A 58 -35.39 7.22 18.27
C THR A 58 -35.23 8.58 17.59
N HIS A 59 -34.18 8.76 16.76
CA HIS A 59 -33.81 10.05 16.15
C HIS A 59 -33.62 11.20 17.15
N GLN A 60 -33.21 10.88 18.37
CA GLN A 60 -33.00 11.86 19.46
C GLN A 60 -31.62 11.66 20.10
N LEU A 61 -31.14 12.73 20.77
CA LEU A 61 -29.96 12.64 21.63
C LEU A 61 -30.36 11.98 22.95
N GLU A 62 -29.73 10.86 23.25
CA GLU A 62 -29.94 10.11 24.50
C GLU A 62 -28.69 10.21 25.36
N GLU A 63 -28.91 10.36 26.68
CA GLU A 63 -27.83 10.35 27.67
C GLU A 63 -27.26 8.94 27.81
N ILE A 64 -25.93 8.83 27.79
CA ILE A 64 -25.20 7.58 27.96
C ILE A 64 -24.55 7.57 29.33
N GLU A 65 -24.71 6.45 30.07
CA GLU A 65 -24.05 6.26 31.34
C GLU A 65 -22.52 6.16 31.18
N LYS A 66 -21.77 6.64 32.15
CA LYS A 66 -20.30 6.63 32.11
C LYS A 66 -19.68 5.23 31.95
N SER A 67 -20.35 4.22 32.47
CA SER A 67 -19.98 2.81 32.30
C SER A 67 -20.00 2.35 30.84
N GLU A 68 -20.79 3.01 29.99
CA GLU A 68 -20.99 2.69 28.59
C GLU A 68 -20.10 3.53 27.65
N TRP A 69 -19.38 4.55 28.16
CA TRP A 69 -18.56 5.41 27.30
C TRP A 69 -17.43 4.66 26.56
N ALA A 70 -16.92 3.59 27.13
CA ALA A 70 -15.90 2.76 26.49
C ALA A 70 -16.49 1.83 25.41
N SER A 71 -17.82 1.73 25.31
CA SER A 71 -18.53 0.80 24.44
C SER A 71 -19.92 1.35 24.17
N ALA A 72 -20.01 2.26 23.23
CA ALA A 72 -21.25 2.99 22.92
C ALA A 72 -21.55 3.01 21.42
N ARG A 73 -22.67 3.64 21.06
CA ARG A 73 -23.12 3.76 19.66
C ARG A 73 -22.18 4.62 18.84
N PRO A 74 -21.82 4.20 17.63
CA PRO A 74 -21.01 5.01 16.74
C PRO A 74 -21.85 6.09 16.05
N VAL A 75 -21.31 7.30 16.03
CA VAL A 75 -21.85 8.43 15.27
C VAL A 75 -20.81 9.07 14.36
N PHE A 76 -19.56 8.58 14.39
CA PHE A 76 -18.46 9.08 13.57
C PHE A 76 -18.05 8.06 12.54
N PHE A 77 -18.14 8.44 11.25
CA PHE A 77 -17.73 7.62 10.11
C PHE A 77 -16.79 8.38 9.19
N GLU A 78 -15.86 7.67 8.56
CA GLU A 78 -14.78 8.22 7.73
C GLU A 78 -15.25 8.95 6.47
N ASP A 79 -16.48 8.71 6.01
CA ASP A 79 -17.03 9.25 4.76
C ASP A 79 -17.92 10.48 4.96
N HIS A 80 -17.93 11.05 6.16
CA HIS A 80 -18.74 12.21 6.50
C HIS A 80 -17.94 13.43 6.96
N LYS A 81 -18.59 14.59 6.79
CA LYS A 81 -18.10 15.88 7.29
C LYS A 81 -18.80 16.21 8.59
N TYR A 82 -18.03 16.63 9.57
CA TYR A 82 -18.50 16.97 10.90
C TYR A 82 -18.17 18.41 11.23
N THR A 83 -19.13 19.11 11.82
CA THR A 83 -18.91 20.41 12.46
C THR A 83 -18.70 20.17 13.94
N LEU A 84 -17.50 20.45 14.43
CA LEU A 84 -17.14 20.39 15.84
C LEU A 84 -17.23 21.78 16.43
N SER A 85 -17.91 21.93 17.57
CA SER A 85 -18.12 23.20 18.26
C SER A 85 -17.83 23.05 19.74
N LEU A 86 -16.97 23.90 20.29
CA LEU A 86 -16.67 24.04 21.72
C LEU A 86 -17.10 25.42 22.18
N THR A 87 -18.09 25.50 23.05
CA THR A 87 -18.58 26.76 23.65
C THR A 87 -18.12 26.82 25.09
N PHE A 88 -17.33 27.84 25.43
CA PHE A 88 -16.82 28.09 26.78
C PHE A 88 -17.61 29.23 27.44
N PHE A 89 -18.21 28.93 28.60
CA PHE A 89 -19.05 29.86 29.34
C PHE A 89 -18.29 30.61 30.43
N ASP A 90 -17.18 30.03 30.93
CA ASP A 90 -16.41 30.55 32.06
C ASP A 90 -14.97 30.96 31.70
N ALA A 91 -14.61 30.93 30.42
CA ALA A 91 -13.25 31.24 29.97
C ALA A 91 -12.96 32.74 30.09
N GLN A 92 -11.83 33.08 30.75
CA GLN A 92 -11.34 34.48 30.94
C GLN A 92 -10.44 34.98 29.84
N GLU A 93 -9.81 34.07 29.09
CA GLU A 93 -8.91 34.34 27.99
C GLU A 93 -9.29 33.41 26.83
N GLU A 94 -8.83 33.74 25.63
CA GLU A 94 -9.07 32.95 24.41
C GLU A 94 -8.59 31.52 24.59
N PRO A 95 -9.50 30.52 24.53
CA PRO A 95 -9.15 29.10 24.62
C PRO A 95 -8.31 28.68 23.39
N ARG A 96 -7.45 27.70 23.60
CA ARG A 96 -6.56 27.20 22.54
C ARG A 96 -6.72 25.70 22.36
N ILE A 97 -6.75 25.29 21.09
CA ILE A 97 -6.63 23.88 20.72
C ILE A 97 -5.15 23.49 20.75
N ILE A 98 -4.86 22.29 21.22
CA ILE A 98 -3.53 21.71 21.29
C ILE A 98 -3.60 20.39 20.54
N HIS A 99 -2.90 20.33 19.40
CA HIS A 99 -2.84 19.11 18.59
C HIS A 99 -1.41 18.91 18.06
N PRO A 100 -0.89 17.65 18.02
CA PRO A 100 0.44 17.36 17.50
C PRO A 100 0.63 17.80 16.03
N ASN A 101 -0.43 17.71 15.22
CA ASN A 101 -0.44 18.24 13.88
C ASN A 101 -0.94 19.68 13.87
N LYS A 102 -0.06 20.62 13.50
CA LYS A 102 -0.39 22.05 13.44
C LYS A 102 -1.46 22.42 12.41
N GLU A 103 -1.62 21.61 11.36
CA GLU A 103 -2.68 21.81 10.38
C GLU A 103 -4.06 21.64 11.02
N VAL A 104 -4.19 20.68 11.94
CA VAL A 104 -5.43 20.49 12.70
C VAL A 104 -5.69 21.67 13.62
N GLU A 105 -4.68 22.18 14.35
CA GLU A 105 -4.83 23.37 15.18
C GLU A 105 -5.35 24.57 14.36
N GLN A 106 -4.84 24.76 13.14
CA GLN A 106 -5.23 25.85 12.25
C GLN A 106 -6.63 25.71 11.66
N MET A 107 -7.22 24.52 11.67
CA MET A 107 -8.61 24.31 11.23
C MET A 107 -9.65 24.85 12.20
N PHE A 108 -9.26 25.11 13.46
CA PHE A 108 -10.16 25.59 14.48
C PHE A 108 -10.14 27.11 14.59
N ASN A 109 -11.32 27.72 14.42
CA ASN A 109 -11.49 29.16 14.52
C ASN A 109 -12.11 29.50 15.89
N CYS A 110 -11.46 30.41 16.65
CA CYS A 110 -11.99 30.93 17.89
C CYS A 110 -12.68 32.27 17.65
N VAL A 111 -13.92 32.40 18.16
CA VAL A 111 -14.72 33.62 18.07
C VAL A 111 -15.20 34.00 19.48
N HIS A 112 -15.02 35.27 19.85
CA HIS A 112 -15.60 35.82 21.07
C HIS A 112 -16.99 36.33 20.76
N LEU A 113 -17.99 35.75 21.40
CA LEU A 113 -19.42 36.10 21.21
C LEU A 113 -19.77 37.39 21.97
N ALA A 114 -20.81 38.08 21.50
CA ALA A 114 -21.32 39.28 22.17
C ALA A 114 -21.87 39.02 23.57
N THR A 115 -22.19 37.76 23.89
CA THR A 115 -22.62 37.26 25.20
C THR A 115 -21.48 37.13 26.21
N GLY A 116 -20.21 37.26 25.76
CA GLY A 116 -19.04 37.10 26.59
C GLY A 116 -18.45 35.69 26.58
N GLU A 117 -19.03 34.77 25.85
CA GLU A 117 -18.59 33.38 25.69
C GLU A 117 -17.55 33.25 24.55
N TYR A 118 -16.72 32.22 24.60
CA TYR A 118 -15.83 31.85 23.49
C TYR A 118 -16.38 30.64 22.76
N LEU A 119 -16.42 30.71 21.44
CA LEU A 119 -16.81 29.61 20.56
C LEU A 119 -15.62 29.22 19.70
N ILE A 120 -15.19 27.97 19.83
CA ILE A 120 -14.22 27.37 18.90
C ILE A 120 -15.02 26.42 17.99
N ASN A 121 -14.88 26.57 16.68
CA ASN A 121 -15.52 25.71 15.71
C ASN A 121 -14.58 25.27 14.58
N SER A 122 -14.84 24.09 14.03
CA SER A 122 -14.14 23.55 12.86
C SER A 122 -15.06 22.64 12.08
N ASN A 123 -14.84 22.57 10.76
CA ASN A 123 -15.42 21.55 9.90
C ASN A 123 -14.34 20.54 9.56
N ILE A 124 -14.49 19.31 10.00
CA ILE A 124 -13.54 18.23 9.79
C ILE A 124 -14.14 17.19 8.85
N ASP A 125 -13.36 16.81 7.85
CA ASP A 125 -13.63 15.69 6.94
C ASP A 125 -12.61 14.60 7.21
N PHE A 126 -13.04 13.42 7.62
CA PHE A 126 -12.11 12.34 7.96
C PHE A 126 -11.56 11.57 6.76
N LEU A 127 -12.04 11.82 5.53
CA LEU A 127 -11.43 11.42 4.25
C LEU A 127 -10.86 9.99 4.21
N ASN A 128 -11.66 8.97 4.49
CA ASN A 128 -11.21 7.57 4.56
C ASN A 128 -10.08 7.32 5.60
N GLN A 129 -10.16 7.98 6.75
CA GLN A 129 -9.24 7.82 7.87
C GLN A 129 -9.99 7.39 9.13
N PRO A 130 -10.44 6.12 9.23
CA PRO A 130 -10.99 5.62 10.48
C PRO A 130 -9.89 5.49 11.53
N GLY A 131 -10.26 5.49 12.79
CA GLY A 131 -9.34 5.37 13.91
C GLY A 131 -9.80 6.18 15.12
N HIS A 132 -8.91 6.40 16.06
CA HIS A 132 -9.19 7.15 17.27
C HIS A 132 -8.81 8.62 17.09
N PHE A 133 -9.79 9.52 17.24
CA PHE A 133 -9.59 10.96 17.17
C PHE A 133 -9.50 11.54 18.58
N ALA A 134 -8.49 12.39 18.81
CA ALA A 134 -8.29 13.07 20.08
C ALA A 134 -8.08 14.57 19.87
N LEU A 135 -8.85 15.37 20.59
CA LEU A 135 -8.78 16.82 20.57
C LEU A 135 -8.48 17.33 21.98
N GLU A 136 -7.34 17.94 22.16
CA GLU A 136 -6.97 18.56 23.42
C GLU A 136 -7.11 20.08 23.34
N PHE A 137 -7.59 20.69 24.42
CA PHE A 137 -7.75 22.14 24.52
C PHE A 137 -7.41 22.64 25.90
N ALA A 138 -6.93 23.88 25.96
CA ALA A 138 -6.61 24.58 27.19
C ALA A 138 -7.34 25.92 27.27
N TYR A 139 -7.87 26.23 28.45
CA TYR A 139 -8.52 27.51 28.75
C TYR A 139 -8.25 27.93 30.20
N LYS A 140 -8.44 29.21 30.50
CA LYS A 140 -8.34 29.76 31.85
C LYS A 140 -9.73 30.00 32.38
N ASN A 141 -10.09 29.30 33.46
CA ASN A 141 -11.43 29.39 34.04
C ASN A 141 -11.66 30.68 34.82
N ALA A 142 -12.91 30.91 35.26
CA ALA A 142 -13.30 32.08 36.04
C ALA A 142 -12.47 32.30 37.33
N SER A 143 -11.91 31.24 37.90
CA SER A 143 -11.01 31.33 39.07
C SER A 143 -9.55 31.63 38.71
N GLY A 144 -9.23 31.84 37.43
CA GLY A 144 -7.86 32.15 36.96
C GLY A 144 -6.94 30.93 36.83
N LYS A 145 -7.46 29.70 36.98
CA LYS A 145 -6.71 28.46 36.84
C LYS A 145 -6.68 28.00 35.36
N HIS A 146 -5.49 27.64 34.87
CA HIS A 146 -5.38 26.98 33.59
C HIS A 146 -5.87 25.55 33.67
N ILE A 147 -6.84 25.20 32.83
CA ILE A 147 -7.42 23.89 32.70
C ILE A 147 -7.06 23.33 31.34
N ARG A 148 -6.73 22.04 31.28
CA ARG A 148 -6.46 21.30 30.07
C ARG A 148 -7.31 20.06 30.07
N HIS A 149 -8.16 19.92 29.06
CA HIS A 149 -9.05 18.78 28.89
C HIS A 149 -8.87 18.18 27.50
N LYS A 150 -9.26 16.92 27.38
CA LYS A 150 -9.20 16.13 26.17
C LYS A 150 -10.57 15.57 25.85
N VAL A 151 -10.91 15.54 24.57
CA VAL A 151 -12.09 14.88 24.02
C VAL A 151 -11.63 13.86 23.00
N GLU A 152 -12.08 12.63 23.16
CA GLU A 152 -11.68 11.51 22.33
C GLU A 152 -12.91 10.74 21.84
N PHE A 153 -12.83 10.21 20.62
CA PHE A 153 -13.85 9.34 20.07
C PHE A 153 -13.30 8.49 18.91
N ASP A 154 -13.94 7.34 18.68
CA ASP A 154 -13.59 6.49 17.55
C ASP A 154 -14.34 6.91 16.29
N VAL A 155 -13.62 6.99 15.17
CA VAL A 155 -14.16 7.15 13.82
C VAL A 155 -14.12 5.81 13.13
N LEU A 156 -15.25 5.31 12.65
CA LEU A 156 -15.37 3.97 12.11
C LEU A 156 -15.49 3.97 10.59
N SER A 157 -15.15 2.85 9.97
CA SER A 157 -15.38 2.63 8.54
C SER A 157 -16.73 1.96 8.31
N PRO A 158 -17.59 2.47 7.42
CA PRO A 158 -18.77 1.74 6.99
C PRO A 158 -18.45 0.64 5.97
N LYS A 159 -17.20 0.51 5.53
CA LYS A 159 -16.73 -0.42 4.47
C LYS A 159 -16.11 -1.68 5.04
N LEU A 160 -15.37 -1.56 6.14
CA LEU A 160 -14.73 -2.65 6.86
C LEU A 160 -15.15 -2.67 8.32
N ASP A 161 -15.09 -3.83 8.93
CA ASP A 161 -15.10 -3.92 10.40
C ASP A 161 -13.75 -3.41 10.93
N THR A 162 -13.74 -2.13 11.35
CA THR A 162 -12.51 -1.41 11.72
C THR A 162 -11.75 -2.11 12.85
N LYS A 163 -12.45 -2.74 13.79
CA LYS A 163 -11.80 -3.43 14.93
C LYS A 163 -11.28 -4.82 14.58
N HIS A 164 -11.90 -5.48 13.62
CA HIS A 164 -11.51 -6.85 13.22
C HIS A 164 -10.66 -6.86 11.95
N ASP A 165 -11.17 -6.29 10.87
CA ASP A 165 -10.54 -6.42 9.56
C ASP A 165 -9.23 -5.62 9.47
N LEU A 166 -9.17 -4.44 10.10
CA LEU A 166 -7.97 -3.62 10.14
C LEU A 166 -6.86 -4.27 10.98
N ASP A 167 -7.22 -4.90 12.11
CA ASP A 167 -6.27 -5.66 12.92
C ASP A 167 -5.67 -6.82 12.13
N ILE A 168 -6.46 -7.54 11.35
CA ILE A 168 -5.99 -8.63 10.47
C ILE A 168 -5.06 -8.07 9.39
N ILE A 169 -5.44 -6.97 8.71
CA ILE A 169 -4.58 -6.30 7.72
C ILE A 169 -3.23 -5.98 8.33
N ILE A 170 -3.21 -5.32 9.48
CA ILE A 170 -1.99 -4.92 10.16
C ILE A 170 -1.17 -6.13 10.61
N GLN A 171 -1.79 -7.16 11.17
CA GLN A 171 -1.09 -8.38 11.56
C GLN A 171 -0.47 -9.10 10.36
N GLN A 172 -1.20 -9.22 9.26
CA GLN A 172 -0.69 -9.88 8.06
C GLN A 172 0.43 -9.10 7.39
N ILE A 173 0.33 -7.76 7.34
CA ILE A 173 1.42 -6.90 6.87
C ILE A 173 2.64 -7.03 7.79
N ARG A 174 2.45 -7.11 9.11
CA ARG A 174 3.55 -7.28 10.08
C ARG A 174 4.27 -8.61 9.92
N GLN A 175 3.55 -9.68 9.71
CA GLN A 175 4.14 -11.01 9.54
C GLN A 175 5.10 -11.05 8.34
N GLU A 176 4.74 -10.38 7.25
CA GLU A 176 5.54 -10.41 6.04
C GLU A 176 6.58 -9.27 5.97
N TYR A 177 6.21 -8.10 6.49
CA TYR A 177 7.05 -6.90 6.41
C TYR A 177 6.90 -6.04 7.68
N GLY A 178 7.38 -6.55 8.82
CA GLY A 178 7.25 -5.88 10.12
C GLY A 178 7.63 -4.40 10.12
N ASP A 179 8.50 -3.97 9.21
CA ASP A 179 8.96 -2.59 9.07
C ASP A 179 8.03 -1.70 8.27
N LEU A 180 7.22 -2.27 7.37
CA LEU A 180 6.38 -1.47 6.49
C LEU A 180 5.25 -0.78 7.26
N VAL A 181 4.69 -1.44 8.26
CA VAL A 181 3.63 -0.84 9.10
C VAL A 181 4.10 0.47 9.73
N PHE A 182 5.32 0.51 10.26
CA PHE A 182 5.85 1.72 10.89
C PHE A 182 6.09 2.87 9.93
N ARG A 183 6.36 2.60 8.68
CA ARG A 183 6.53 3.64 7.65
C ARG A 183 5.22 4.28 7.25
N TYR A 184 4.12 3.55 7.39
CA TYR A 184 2.77 4.06 7.15
C TYR A 184 2.17 4.80 8.34
N LEU A 185 2.82 4.75 9.52
CA LEU A 185 2.42 5.55 10.66
C LEU A 185 2.88 7.00 10.46
N THR A 186 1.95 7.92 10.35
CA THR A 186 2.19 9.37 10.24
C THR A 186 1.37 10.11 11.29
N LEU A 187 1.73 11.36 11.57
CA LEU A 187 0.91 12.25 12.37
C LEU A 187 -0.35 12.62 11.56
N THR A 188 -1.52 12.16 11.98
CA THR A 188 -2.81 12.46 11.37
C THR A 188 -3.78 13.05 12.40
N PHE A 189 -5.02 13.29 12.00
CA PHE A 189 -6.09 13.70 12.91
C PHE A 189 -6.47 12.60 13.90
N GLN A 190 -6.18 11.36 13.57
CA GLN A 190 -6.66 10.19 14.27
C GLN A 190 -5.51 9.41 14.86
N GLN A 191 -5.74 8.85 16.04
CA GLN A 191 -4.88 7.90 16.70
C GLN A 191 -5.52 6.52 16.59
N PHE A 192 -4.72 5.55 16.26
CA PHE A 192 -5.16 4.17 16.22
C PHE A 192 -4.75 3.47 17.53
N GLU A 193 -5.72 3.06 18.34
CA GLU A 193 -5.46 2.17 19.48
C GLU A 193 -5.22 0.76 18.96
N MET A 194 -3.97 0.42 18.79
CA MET A 194 -3.60 -0.97 18.65
C MET A 194 -3.72 -1.65 20.01
N GLY A 195 -4.58 -2.64 20.10
CA GLY A 195 -4.85 -3.37 21.33
C GLY A 195 -3.60 -3.81 22.10
N ARG A 196 -3.56 -3.35 23.31
CA ARG A 196 -2.79 -3.68 24.53
C ARG A 196 -1.32 -4.11 24.45
N GLU A 197 -0.60 -3.62 25.41
CA GLU A 197 0.83 -3.67 25.82
C GLU A 197 1.77 -4.78 25.26
N ALA A 198 1.31 -6.00 25.10
CA ALA A 198 2.15 -7.10 24.62
C ALA A 198 2.53 -6.99 23.14
N ASN A 199 1.65 -6.47 22.30
CA ASN A 199 1.93 -6.28 20.88
C ASN A 199 2.96 -5.18 20.64
N ASN A 200 2.99 -4.16 21.48
CA ASN A 200 3.89 -3.02 21.34
C ASN A 200 5.35 -3.37 21.64
N GLU A 201 5.60 -4.27 22.58
CA GLU A 201 6.95 -4.73 22.89
C GLU A 201 7.53 -5.61 21.79
N LEU A 202 6.73 -6.47 21.20
CA LEU A 202 7.14 -7.29 20.06
C LEU A 202 7.44 -6.45 18.82
N ILE A 203 6.65 -5.40 18.61
CA ILE A 203 6.85 -4.43 17.53
C ILE A 203 8.17 -3.68 17.71
N TRP A 204 8.38 -3.09 18.88
CA TRP A 204 9.64 -2.41 19.18
C TRP A 204 10.83 -3.33 18.99
N LEU A 205 10.73 -4.58 19.43
CA LEU A 205 11.79 -5.58 19.31
C LEU A 205 12.07 -5.94 17.85
N SER A 206 11.05 -6.04 17.00
CA SER A 206 11.23 -6.33 15.57
C SER A 206 11.96 -5.18 14.87
N VAL A 207 11.55 -3.93 15.11
CA VAL A 207 12.25 -2.74 14.59
C VAL A 207 13.67 -2.69 15.14
N PHE A 208 13.86 -2.92 16.41
CA PHE A 208 15.17 -2.90 17.04
C PHE A 208 16.13 -3.93 16.40
N LYS A 209 15.70 -5.17 16.22
CA LYS A 209 16.51 -6.23 15.60
C LYS A 209 17.03 -5.84 14.21
N GLN A 210 16.26 -5.09 13.44
CA GLN A 210 16.63 -4.69 12.08
C GLN A 210 17.59 -3.50 12.05
N ILE A 211 17.42 -2.54 12.95
CA ILE A 211 18.18 -1.29 12.88
C ILE A 211 19.40 -1.27 13.80
N VAL A 212 19.50 -2.18 14.78
CA VAL A 212 20.51 -2.09 15.85
C VAL A 212 21.93 -2.06 15.31
N ASP A 213 22.26 -2.86 14.32
CA ASP A 213 23.61 -2.91 13.75
C ASP A 213 23.96 -1.60 13.03
N ASN A 214 23.05 -1.07 12.27
CA ASN A 214 23.19 0.21 11.58
C ASN A 214 23.24 1.39 12.57
N TYR A 215 22.43 1.34 13.63
CA TYR A 215 22.46 2.32 14.71
C TYR A 215 23.84 2.33 15.42
N ILE A 216 24.35 1.17 15.79
CA ILE A 216 25.68 1.00 16.40
C ILE A 216 26.77 1.56 15.50
N GLN A 217 26.73 1.26 14.19
CA GLN A 217 27.68 1.80 13.22
C GLN A 217 27.60 3.32 13.12
N ALA A 218 26.40 3.90 13.09
CA ALA A 218 26.19 5.35 13.07
C ALA A 218 26.75 6.04 14.32
N VAL A 219 26.51 5.46 15.51
CA VAL A 219 27.10 5.96 16.76
C VAL A 219 28.62 5.86 16.75
N ARG A 220 29.20 4.75 16.30
CA ARG A 220 30.67 4.60 16.13
C ARG A 220 31.24 5.65 15.17
N PHE A 221 30.54 5.94 14.08
CA PHE A 221 30.95 6.98 13.14
C PHE A 221 30.96 8.37 13.81
N ILE A 222 29.95 8.70 14.62
CA ILE A 222 29.88 9.96 15.38
C ILE A 222 31.05 10.04 16.38
N LEU A 223 31.40 8.95 17.07
CA LEU A 223 32.51 8.91 17.99
C LEU A 223 33.85 9.21 17.32
N HIS A 224 34.02 8.84 16.05
CA HIS A 224 35.22 9.15 15.25
C HIS A 224 35.22 10.59 14.72
N GLN A 225 34.05 11.14 14.37
CA GLN A 225 33.93 12.49 13.80
C GLN A 225 32.80 13.28 14.48
N PRO A 226 32.97 13.64 15.76
CA PRO A 226 31.93 14.32 16.52
C PRO A 226 31.70 15.74 16.02
N HIS A 227 30.45 16.19 16.24
CA HIS A 227 30.11 17.59 16.02
C HIS A 227 30.65 18.45 17.15
N ASN A 228 31.35 19.50 16.81
CA ASN A 228 31.82 20.51 17.74
C ASN A 228 31.21 21.89 17.42
N LYS A 229 31.07 22.67 18.45
CA LYS A 229 30.63 24.06 18.35
C LYS A 229 31.67 24.98 18.98
N VAL A 230 31.89 26.07 18.33
CA VAL A 230 32.72 27.14 18.86
C VAL A 230 31.92 27.93 19.89
N GLN A 231 32.41 28.06 21.08
CA GLN A 231 31.80 28.80 22.15
C GLN A 231 32.74 29.92 22.59
N GLU A 232 32.19 31.12 22.69
CA GLU A 232 32.91 32.27 23.27
C GLU A 232 32.69 32.23 24.79
N LEU A 233 33.79 32.03 25.52
CA LEU A 233 33.80 32.12 26.97
C LEU A 233 34.30 33.47 27.40
N GLU A 234 33.56 34.11 28.29
CA GLU A 234 33.99 35.33 28.90
C GLU A 234 34.97 35.02 30.02
N GLU A 235 36.14 35.55 29.98
CA GLU A 235 37.18 35.40 30.95
C GLU A 235 37.71 36.75 31.41
N TYR A 236 37.89 36.90 32.69
CA TYR A 236 38.51 38.11 33.24
C TYR A 236 40.00 37.89 33.40
N ARG A 237 40.82 38.66 32.66
CA ARG A 237 42.27 38.61 32.67
C ARG A 237 42.90 39.94 33.00
N ARG A 238 44.02 39.90 33.72
CA ARG A 238 44.84 41.10 33.89
C ARG A 238 45.48 41.51 32.53
N ALA A 239 45.76 42.82 32.36
CA ALA A 239 46.32 43.36 31.12
C ALA A 239 47.55 42.58 30.61
N GLU A 240 48.45 42.16 31.51
CA GLU A 240 49.66 41.37 31.19
C GLU A 240 49.39 40.00 30.55
N ARG A 241 48.20 39.46 30.74
CA ARG A 241 47.82 38.14 30.28
C ARG A 241 46.88 38.13 29.05
N ILE A 242 46.53 39.33 28.53
CA ILE A 242 45.70 39.49 27.36
C ILE A 242 46.58 39.37 26.14
N LYS A 243 46.38 38.31 25.32
CA LYS A 243 47.13 38.09 24.09
C LYS A 243 46.54 38.85 22.91
N GLU A 244 45.23 38.96 22.85
CA GLU A 244 44.50 39.63 21.78
C GLU A 244 43.64 40.75 22.39
N TRP A 245 43.90 41.96 21.96
CA TRP A 245 43.21 43.15 22.44
C TRP A 245 42.05 43.54 21.54
N ASN A 246 40.84 43.41 22.05
CA ASN A 246 39.68 43.99 21.40
C ASN A 246 39.74 45.52 21.53
N PRO A 247 39.35 46.33 20.46
CA PRO A 247 39.40 47.79 20.50
C PRO A 247 38.75 48.38 21.75
N MET A 248 37.60 47.90 22.19
CA MET A 248 36.91 48.39 23.40
C MET A 248 37.71 48.15 24.69
N ILE A 249 38.37 47.01 24.80
CA ILE A 249 39.20 46.65 25.96
C ILE A 249 40.48 47.48 25.96
N ALA A 250 41.06 47.69 24.76
CA ALA A 250 42.26 48.53 24.59
C ALA A 250 41.97 49.99 24.96
N GLU A 251 40.86 50.52 24.52
CA GLU A 251 40.42 51.88 24.85
C GLU A 251 40.21 52.03 26.38
N ARG A 252 39.52 51.09 26.97
CA ARG A 252 39.31 51.06 28.43
C ARG A 252 40.61 50.98 29.18
N PHE A 253 41.54 50.12 28.76
CA PHE A 253 42.87 49.98 29.37
C PHE A 253 43.67 51.28 29.26
N VAL A 254 43.68 51.94 28.11
CA VAL A 254 44.35 53.21 27.90
C VAL A 254 43.76 54.30 28.82
N ASN A 255 42.46 54.39 28.92
CA ASN A 255 41.78 55.34 29.81
C ASN A 255 42.07 55.05 31.27
N ASP A 256 42.04 53.78 31.69
CA ASP A 256 42.38 53.38 33.08
C ASP A 256 43.87 53.68 33.39
N ARG A 257 44.79 53.47 32.46
CA ARG A 257 46.21 53.77 32.59
C ARG A 257 46.50 55.26 32.64
N LEU A 258 45.77 56.08 31.93
CA LEU A 258 45.88 57.55 31.97
C LEU A 258 45.43 58.10 33.33
N ASN A 259 44.52 57.43 34.02
CA ASN A 259 44.02 57.82 35.33
C ASN A 259 44.90 57.28 36.48
N ASP A 260 45.34 56.05 36.44
CA ASP A 260 46.19 55.40 37.43
C ASP A 260 46.86 54.13 36.82
N GLU A 261 48.16 54.24 36.50
CA GLU A 261 48.91 53.17 35.80
C GLU A 261 49.03 51.91 36.63
N GLN A 262 49.21 51.95 37.95
CA GLN A 262 49.33 50.76 38.81
C GLN A 262 47.97 50.06 38.94
N LYS A 263 46.92 50.82 39.07
CA LYS A 263 45.57 50.28 39.15
C LYS A 263 45.13 49.63 37.83
N ALA A 264 45.48 50.22 36.67
CA ALA A 264 45.17 49.61 35.35
C ALA A 264 45.84 48.23 35.17
N LEU A 265 47.10 48.09 35.61
CA LEU A 265 47.81 46.78 35.55
C LEU A 265 47.21 45.72 36.45
N HIS A 266 46.57 46.09 37.54
CA HIS A 266 45.94 45.18 38.48
C HIS A 266 44.45 44.95 38.21
N THR A 267 43.83 45.68 37.30
CA THR A 267 42.43 45.54 36.92
C THR A 267 42.23 44.31 36.01
N TYR A 268 41.13 43.65 36.21
CA TYR A 268 40.71 42.55 35.37
C TYR A 268 39.83 43.07 34.26
N TYR A 269 40.20 42.74 32.99
CA TYR A 269 39.47 43.11 31.80
C TYR A 269 38.71 41.88 31.31
N ARG A 270 37.46 42.09 30.87
CA ARG A 270 36.59 41.04 30.31
C ARG A 270 37.06 40.71 28.91
N THR A 271 37.68 39.58 28.71
CA THR A 271 38.16 39.06 27.44
C THR A 271 37.29 37.93 26.95
N GLN A 272 37.22 37.75 25.66
CA GLN A 272 36.53 36.59 25.05
C GLN A 272 37.60 35.57 24.67
N ARG A 273 37.39 34.32 25.11
CA ARG A 273 38.17 33.17 24.69
C ARG A 273 37.29 32.30 23.84
N VAL A 274 37.76 31.98 22.66
CA VAL A 274 37.10 31.07 21.76
C VAL A 274 37.56 29.66 22.09
N GLU A 275 36.64 28.81 22.52
CA GLU A 275 36.92 27.41 22.85
C GLU A 275 35.97 26.49 22.08
N SER A 276 36.53 25.39 21.54
CA SER A 276 35.72 24.38 20.86
C SER A 276 35.16 23.42 21.91
N THR A 277 33.86 23.29 21.96
CA THR A 277 33.17 22.35 22.85
C THR A 277 32.50 21.22 22.06
N LEU A 278 32.60 20.01 22.60
CA LEU A 278 31.89 18.84 22.15
C LEU A 278 30.51 18.70 22.80
N ASP A 279 30.23 19.49 23.85
CA ASP A 279 28.93 19.48 24.53
C ASP A 279 27.89 20.30 23.69
N THR A 280 27.48 19.74 22.58
CA THR A 280 26.46 20.30 21.68
C THR A 280 25.12 19.62 21.91
N ARG A 281 24.04 20.28 21.51
CA ARG A 281 22.69 19.71 21.62
C ARG A 281 22.55 18.39 20.84
N GLU A 282 23.20 18.31 19.70
CA GLU A 282 23.22 17.11 18.86
C GLU A 282 23.92 15.94 19.56
N ASN A 283 25.06 16.18 20.21
CA ASN A 283 25.77 15.14 20.97
C ASN A 283 25.01 14.73 22.23
N ARG A 284 24.35 15.69 22.91
CA ARG A 284 23.45 15.40 24.04
C ARG A 284 22.28 14.53 23.59
N PHE A 285 21.72 14.80 22.40
CA PHE A 285 20.66 13.98 21.79
C PHE A 285 21.14 12.55 21.53
N VAL A 286 22.30 12.36 20.89
CA VAL A 286 22.87 11.02 20.65
C VAL A 286 23.07 10.25 21.95
N LYS A 287 23.59 10.91 22.99
CA LYS A 287 23.71 10.31 24.33
C LYS A 287 22.38 9.84 24.88
N GLN A 288 21.37 10.69 24.84
CA GLN A 288 20.03 10.36 25.35
C GLN A 288 19.40 9.19 24.59
N THR A 289 19.52 9.16 23.23
CA THR A 289 18.97 8.05 22.43
C THR A 289 19.63 6.73 22.81
N LEU A 290 20.96 6.74 23.00
CA LEU A 290 21.71 5.55 23.39
C LEU A 290 21.31 5.05 24.79
N GLU A 291 21.16 5.95 25.76
CA GLU A 291 20.72 5.62 27.12
C GLU A 291 19.33 4.99 27.12
N ARG A 292 18.35 5.62 26.45
CA ARG A 292 16.96 5.13 26.39
C ARG A 292 16.83 3.79 25.66
N ILE A 293 17.53 3.60 24.54
CA ILE A 293 17.52 2.32 23.81
C ILE A 293 18.08 1.20 24.68
N THR A 294 19.21 1.46 25.35
CA THR A 294 19.86 0.47 26.22
C THR A 294 18.98 0.10 27.41
N GLU A 295 18.37 1.09 28.08
CA GLU A 295 17.42 0.87 29.17
C GLU A 295 16.22 0.04 28.75
N ARG A 296 15.62 0.39 27.60
CA ARG A 296 14.45 -0.34 27.08
C ARG A 296 14.79 -1.79 26.73
N LEU A 297 15.92 -1.99 26.05
CA LEU A 297 16.38 -3.35 25.72
C LEU A 297 16.62 -4.19 26.99
N SER A 298 17.19 -3.60 28.06
CA SER A 298 17.44 -4.30 29.32
C SER A 298 16.13 -4.76 29.97
N LEU A 299 15.10 -3.92 29.96
CA LEU A 299 13.76 -4.27 30.46
C LEU A 299 13.12 -5.40 29.66
N LEU A 300 13.22 -5.35 28.33
CA LEU A 300 12.68 -6.39 27.44
C LEU A 300 13.39 -7.73 27.62
N VAL A 301 14.72 -7.74 27.62
CA VAL A 301 15.50 -8.97 27.86
C VAL A 301 15.13 -9.62 29.18
N LYS A 302 14.91 -8.83 30.24
CA LYS A 302 14.48 -9.33 31.53
C LYS A 302 13.10 -9.96 31.53
N ARG A 303 12.13 -9.39 30.78
CA ARG A 303 10.77 -9.93 30.63
C ARG A 303 10.71 -11.16 29.74
N LEU A 304 11.48 -11.17 28.63
CA LEU A 304 11.49 -12.28 27.67
C LEU A 304 12.23 -13.52 28.19
N SER A 305 13.06 -13.38 29.22
CA SER A 305 13.79 -14.53 29.81
C SER A 305 12.89 -15.63 30.38
N GLU A 306 11.59 -15.38 30.52
CA GLU A 306 10.62 -16.32 31.08
C GLU A 306 9.85 -17.14 30.03
N GLY A 307 10.05 -16.93 28.71
CA GLY A 307 9.22 -17.62 27.70
C GLY A 307 9.76 -17.76 26.27
N THR A 308 11.01 -17.35 25.99
CA THR A 308 11.55 -17.32 24.61
C THR A 308 12.73 -18.27 24.43
N SER A 309 13.06 -18.65 23.18
CA SER A 309 14.18 -19.54 22.89
C SER A 309 15.53 -18.97 23.36
N GLU A 310 16.39 -19.81 23.96
CA GLU A 310 17.70 -19.38 24.51
C GLU A 310 18.59 -18.67 23.47
N ASN A 311 18.55 -19.07 22.19
CA ASN A 311 19.36 -18.48 21.14
C ASN A 311 18.98 -17.02 20.83
N GLU A 312 17.68 -16.69 20.84
CA GLU A 312 17.22 -15.32 20.59
C GLU A 312 17.53 -14.39 21.75
N ILE A 313 17.41 -14.89 22.98
CA ILE A 313 17.77 -14.14 24.19
C ILE A 313 19.27 -13.84 24.22
N GLN A 314 20.12 -14.79 23.80
CA GLN A 314 21.56 -14.60 23.74
C GLN A 314 21.93 -13.51 22.72
N LEU A 315 21.34 -13.51 21.54
CA LEU A 315 21.57 -12.46 20.54
C LEU A 315 21.24 -11.06 21.07
N LEU A 316 20.12 -10.93 21.79
CA LEU A 316 19.71 -9.64 22.39
C LEU A 316 20.65 -9.21 23.52
N LYS A 317 21.17 -10.14 24.33
CA LYS A 317 22.18 -9.87 25.37
C LYS A 317 23.49 -9.41 24.76
N ASP A 318 23.91 -10.00 23.63
CA ASP A 318 25.12 -9.60 22.93
C ASP A 318 24.98 -8.16 22.40
N LYS A 319 23.84 -7.79 21.83
CA LYS A 319 23.55 -6.42 21.39
C LYS A 319 23.44 -5.44 22.56
N GLN A 320 22.85 -5.85 23.65
CA GLN A 320 22.83 -5.06 24.89
C GLN A 320 24.25 -4.75 25.39
N SER A 321 25.12 -5.75 25.38
CA SER A 321 26.52 -5.57 25.77
C SER A 321 27.28 -4.60 24.89
N GLU A 322 27.05 -4.65 23.56
CA GLU A 322 27.64 -3.69 22.60
C GLU A 322 27.16 -2.25 22.87
N LEU A 323 25.87 -2.05 23.11
CA LEU A 323 25.31 -0.74 23.42
C LEU A 323 25.81 -0.19 24.76
N GLU A 324 25.96 -1.04 25.79
CA GLU A 324 26.54 -0.65 27.10
C GLU A 324 28.00 -0.20 26.95
N VAL A 325 28.80 -0.88 26.14
CA VAL A 325 30.17 -0.46 25.82
C VAL A 325 30.20 0.93 25.17
N LEU A 326 29.30 1.19 24.21
CA LEU A 326 29.22 2.50 23.60
C LEU A 326 28.77 3.59 24.57
N LYS A 327 27.77 3.31 25.41
CA LYS A 327 27.26 4.22 26.45
C LYS A 327 28.36 4.65 27.44
N HIS A 328 29.27 3.75 27.82
CA HIS A 328 30.35 4.02 28.74
C HIS A 328 31.59 4.64 28.09
N ASN A 329 31.54 5.01 26.79
CA ASN A 329 32.65 5.66 26.11
C ASN A 329 33.00 7.01 26.78
N SER A 330 34.32 7.30 26.88
CA SER A 330 34.84 8.54 27.48
C SER A 330 34.28 9.81 26.84
N PHE A 331 33.92 9.77 25.57
CA PHE A 331 33.28 10.88 24.85
C PHE A 331 32.01 11.39 25.56
N PHE A 332 31.15 10.49 26.02
CA PHE A 332 29.87 10.84 26.64
C PHE A 332 29.99 11.36 28.06
N ARG A 333 31.17 11.20 28.72
CA ARG A 333 31.38 11.70 30.09
C ARG A 333 31.34 13.22 30.17
N GLY A 334 31.82 13.90 29.13
CA GLY A 334 31.84 15.37 29.04
C GLY A 334 30.58 16.01 28.45
N ILE A 335 29.57 15.19 28.09
CA ILE A 335 28.36 15.65 27.43
C ILE A 335 27.22 15.70 28.45
N GLY A 336 26.55 16.89 28.52
CA GLY A 336 25.43 17.15 29.42
C GLY A 336 24.15 16.42 29.06
N LEU A 337 23.09 16.73 29.80
CA LEU A 337 21.75 16.21 29.55
C LEU A 337 21.10 16.95 28.39
N PHE A 338 20.25 16.22 27.61
CA PHE A 338 19.52 16.82 26.52
C PHE A 338 18.26 17.53 27.01
N ASP A 339 18.11 18.79 26.66
CA ASP A 339 17.03 19.70 27.09
C ASP A 339 16.02 20.02 25.97
N GLY A 340 16.04 19.22 24.86
CA GLY A 340 15.18 19.42 23.71
C GLY A 340 15.76 20.33 22.62
N PHE A 341 15.11 20.33 21.47
CA PHE A 341 15.44 21.23 20.35
C PHE A 341 14.49 22.42 20.36
N ARG A 342 15.04 23.64 20.43
CA ARG A 342 14.25 24.87 20.26
C ARG A 342 13.99 25.19 18.78
N GLN A 343 14.82 24.65 17.88
CA GLN A 343 14.74 24.78 16.43
C GLN A 343 15.24 23.50 15.78
N GLN A 344 14.82 23.21 14.56
CA GLN A 344 15.29 22.06 13.80
C GLN A 344 16.81 22.13 13.59
N SER A 345 17.54 21.09 13.91
CA SER A 345 18.99 21.01 13.73
C SER A 345 19.34 20.49 12.33
N MET A 346 20.02 21.31 11.54
CA MET A 346 20.54 20.92 10.22
C MET A 346 21.57 19.78 10.33
N VAL A 347 22.30 19.70 11.44
CA VAL A 347 23.25 18.61 11.69
C VAL A 347 22.56 17.27 11.77
N LEU A 348 21.43 17.19 12.47
CA LEU A 348 20.62 15.95 12.56
C LEU A 348 19.92 15.62 11.26
N GLN A 349 19.71 16.56 10.37
CA GLN A 349 19.05 16.30 9.09
C GLN A 349 20.03 15.85 8.01
N GLN A 350 21.24 16.45 7.96
CA GLN A 350 22.13 16.32 6.81
C GLN A 350 23.49 15.67 7.11
N ARG A 351 23.99 15.77 8.36
CA ARG A 351 25.31 15.26 8.67
C ARG A 351 25.32 13.75 8.86
N SER A 352 26.21 13.07 8.14
CA SER A 352 26.41 11.61 8.24
C SER A 352 26.63 11.15 9.68
N GLY A 353 26.06 10.01 10.05
CA GLY A 353 26.01 9.52 11.42
C GLY A 353 24.86 10.12 12.21
N TYR A 354 24.78 11.44 12.31
CA TYR A 354 23.73 12.15 13.07
C TYR A 354 22.35 11.97 12.42
N SER A 355 22.25 12.13 11.11
CA SER A 355 20.98 11.92 10.37
C SER A 355 20.51 10.47 10.47
N GLN A 356 21.41 9.52 10.48
CA GLN A 356 21.12 8.11 10.67
C GLN A 356 20.62 7.80 12.08
N VAL A 357 21.33 8.28 13.13
CA VAL A 357 20.89 8.14 14.53
C VAL A 357 19.52 8.78 14.75
N TYR A 358 19.30 9.99 14.20
CA TYR A 358 18.01 10.67 14.29
C TYR A 358 16.89 9.86 13.64
N ARG A 359 17.13 9.32 12.43
CA ARG A 359 16.19 8.46 11.71
C ARG A 359 15.84 7.21 12.51
N TYR A 360 16.85 6.46 12.98
CA TYR A 360 16.63 5.23 13.75
C TYR A 360 15.94 5.51 15.09
N TRP A 361 16.24 6.63 15.71
CA TRP A 361 15.56 7.05 16.91
C TRP A 361 14.07 7.31 16.68
N ILE A 362 13.71 8.03 15.60
CA ILE A 362 12.30 8.24 15.25
C ILE A 362 11.61 6.92 14.97
N MET A 363 12.26 5.99 14.26
CA MET A 363 11.71 4.65 14.01
C MET A 363 11.43 3.89 15.30
N LEU A 364 12.33 3.94 16.25
CA LEU A 364 12.15 3.32 17.57
C LEU A 364 11.18 4.07 18.47
N GLN A 365 11.11 5.40 18.40
CA GLN A 365 10.12 6.18 19.13
C GLN A 365 8.71 5.93 18.64
N ASN A 366 8.49 5.88 17.34
CA ASN A 366 7.18 5.50 16.83
C ASN A 366 6.73 4.12 17.36
N GLY A 367 7.67 3.20 17.59
CA GLY A 367 7.41 1.97 18.34
C GLY A 367 7.23 2.16 19.86
N LEU A 368 7.85 3.19 20.47
CA LEU A 368 7.75 3.50 21.90
C LEU A 368 6.50 4.33 22.24
N ASP A 369 6.13 5.26 21.36
CA ASP A 369 5.00 6.17 21.59
C ASP A 369 3.66 5.46 21.47
N LEU A 370 3.62 4.36 20.70
CA LEU A 370 2.53 3.38 20.74
C LEU A 370 2.32 2.76 22.15
N ILE A 371 3.35 2.83 23.03
CA ILE A 371 3.32 2.22 24.36
C ILE A 371 2.88 3.21 25.46
N GLN A 372 3.18 4.50 25.31
CA GLN A 372 2.96 5.49 26.36
C GLN A 372 1.69 6.33 26.22
N GLY A 373 0.94 6.17 25.14
CA GLY A 373 -0.35 6.86 24.93
C GLY A 373 -0.29 8.38 24.76
N ASP A 374 0.92 8.97 24.73
CA ASP A 374 1.10 10.44 24.74
C ASP A 374 1.44 11.06 23.38
N THR A 375 1.60 10.25 22.34
CA THR A 375 1.88 10.77 20.98
C THR A 375 0.88 10.25 19.98
N SER A 376 0.26 11.17 19.29
CA SER A 376 -0.68 10.91 18.20
C SER A 376 0.06 10.38 16.97
N VAL A 377 0.27 9.06 16.92
CA VAL A 377 0.76 8.41 15.71
C VAL A 377 -0.46 8.05 14.86
N GLY A 378 -0.68 8.81 13.81
CA GLY A 378 -1.74 8.50 12.86
C GLY A 378 -1.33 7.39 11.89
N VAL A 379 -2.24 6.48 11.65
CA VAL A 379 -2.11 5.49 10.58
C VAL A 379 -2.28 6.21 9.25
N GLN A 380 -1.49 5.88 8.24
CA GLN A 380 -1.74 6.33 6.86
C GLN A 380 -3.18 5.97 6.46
N PRO A 381 -3.76 6.72 5.52
CA PRO A 381 -5.12 6.44 5.08
C PRO A 381 -5.33 4.95 4.85
N ILE A 382 -6.39 4.40 5.41
CA ILE A 382 -6.67 2.95 5.39
C ILE A 382 -6.65 2.37 3.97
N TRP A 383 -6.97 3.19 2.97
CA TRP A 383 -6.91 2.77 1.57
C TRP A 383 -5.50 2.36 1.13
N LYS A 384 -4.43 3.01 1.64
CA LYS A 384 -3.04 2.60 1.37
C LYS A 384 -2.66 1.30 2.06
N LEU A 385 -3.15 1.09 3.29
CA LEU A 385 -2.95 -0.18 3.98
C LEU A 385 -3.69 -1.31 3.26
N TYR A 386 -4.90 -1.04 2.80
CA TYR A 386 -5.69 -1.99 2.02
C TYR A 386 -5.01 -2.32 0.68
N GLU A 387 -4.49 -1.33 -0.04
CA GLU A 387 -3.73 -1.50 -1.28
C GLU A 387 -2.50 -2.40 -1.08
N LEU A 388 -1.68 -2.10 -0.06
CA LEU A 388 -0.52 -2.93 0.29
C LEU A 388 -0.95 -4.35 0.69
N TRP A 389 -2.01 -4.47 1.48
CA TRP A 389 -2.54 -5.76 1.90
C TRP A 389 -3.06 -6.57 0.71
N CYS A 390 -3.75 -5.96 -0.25
CA CYS A 390 -4.18 -6.61 -1.50
C CYS A 390 -2.98 -7.18 -2.26
N PHE A 391 -1.90 -6.42 -2.38
CA PHE A 391 -0.66 -6.90 -3.00
C PHE A 391 -0.11 -8.15 -2.28
N LEU A 392 -0.04 -8.12 -0.95
CA LEU A 392 0.41 -9.28 -0.15
C LEU A 392 -0.52 -10.47 -0.28
N LYS A 393 -1.83 -10.24 -0.35
CA LYS A 393 -2.83 -11.30 -0.56
C LYS A 393 -2.68 -11.93 -1.94
N VAL A 394 -2.51 -11.14 -3.00
CA VAL A 394 -2.22 -11.63 -4.36
C VAL A 394 -0.96 -12.48 -4.37
N LYS A 395 0.12 -11.99 -3.77
CA LYS A 395 1.38 -12.73 -3.58
C LYS A 395 1.15 -14.10 -2.93
N ARG A 396 0.42 -14.15 -1.81
CA ARG A 396 0.11 -15.39 -1.09
C ARG A 396 -0.72 -16.35 -1.96
N LEU A 397 -1.72 -15.82 -2.66
CA LEU A 397 -2.56 -16.63 -3.56
C LEU A 397 -1.75 -17.21 -4.72
N VAL A 398 -0.84 -16.44 -5.31
CA VAL A 398 0.08 -16.94 -6.35
C VAL A 398 0.97 -18.05 -5.80
N CYS A 399 1.60 -17.87 -4.63
CA CYS A 399 2.37 -18.94 -3.98
C CYS A 399 1.51 -20.20 -3.75
N LYS A 400 0.29 -20.04 -3.25
CA LYS A 400 -0.65 -21.15 -3.02
C LYS A 400 -1.00 -21.89 -4.32
N VAL A 401 -1.31 -21.18 -5.38
CA VAL A 401 -1.65 -21.72 -6.71
C VAL A 401 -0.47 -22.47 -7.31
N LEU A 402 0.74 -21.90 -7.21
CA LEU A 402 1.97 -22.52 -7.73
C LEU A 402 2.49 -23.67 -6.84
N GLY A 403 1.94 -23.85 -5.63
CA GLY A 403 2.41 -24.86 -4.67
C GLY A 403 3.77 -24.48 -4.05
N ILE A 404 4.11 -23.20 -3.99
CA ILE A 404 5.33 -22.68 -3.38
C ILE A 404 5.05 -22.37 -1.91
N ASP A 405 5.78 -23.02 -1.01
CA ASP A 405 5.73 -22.71 0.41
C ASP A 405 6.72 -21.58 0.74
N PRO A 406 6.24 -20.39 1.10
CA PRO A 406 7.11 -19.22 1.39
C PRO A 406 7.88 -19.36 2.71
N GLN A 407 7.62 -20.39 3.54
CA GLN A 407 8.36 -20.66 4.76
C GLN A 407 9.43 -21.75 4.58
N ASN A 408 9.37 -22.49 3.47
CA ASN A 408 10.34 -23.54 3.16
C ASN A 408 11.57 -22.93 2.46
N LYS A 409 12.74 -23.00 3.12
CA LYS A 409 14.01 -22.46 2.59
C LYS A 409 14.40 -23.05 1.23
N GLU A 410 14.13 -24.31 0.98
CA GLU A 410 14.41 -24.96 -0.30
C GLU A 410 13.51 -24.40 -1.42
N HIS A 411 12.23 -24.17 -1.13
CA HIS A 411 11.30 -23.56 -2.07
C HIS A 411 11.68 -22.12 -2.36
N ILE A 412 12.07 -21.32 -1.34
CA ILE A 412 12.52 -19.94 -1.51
C ILE A 412 13.73 -19.89 -2.45
N GLN A 413 14.76 -20.69 -2.19
CA GLN A 413 15.98 -20.69 -3.01
C GLN A 413 15.76 -21.17 -4.45
N LYS A 414 14.80 -22.06 -4.66
CA LYS A 414 14.56 -22.68 -5.96
C LYS A 414 13.56 -21.92 -6.82
N TYR A 415 12.53 -21.34 -6.21
CA TYR A 415 11.36 -20.82 -6.93
C TYR A 415 11.16 -19.30 -6.77
N ILE A 416 11.85 -18.64 -5.83
CA ILE A 416 11.77 -17.19 -5.66
C ILE A 416 13.10 -16.60 -6.06
N HIS A 417 13.13 -15.88 -7.21
CA HIS A 417 14.38 -15.39 -7.80
C HIS A 417 14.75 -13.98 -7.36
N GLU A 418 13.76 -13.09 -7.19
CA GLU A 418 14.00 -11.73 -6.74
C GLU A 418 12.90 -11.31 -5.75
N ASP A 419 13.31 -10.76 -4.63
CA ASP A 419 12.46 -10.05 -3.70
C ASP A 419 13.08 -8.69 -3.43
N THR A 420 12.76 -7.72 -4.29
CA THR A 420 13.25 -6.34 -4.20
C THR A 420 12.45 -5.49 -3.23
N LEU A 421 11.43 -6.05 -2.58
CA LEU A 421 10.73 -5.41 -1.47
C LEU A 421 11.60 -5.29 -0.22
N ASN A 422 12.92 -5.17 -0.43
CA ASN A 422 13.82 -4.86 0.66
C ASN A 422 13.42 -3.53 1.29
N ALA A 423 13.09 -3.60 2.55
CA ALA A 423 12.63 -2.54 3.41
C ALA A 423 13.45 -1.24 3.39
N PHE A 424 14.59 -1.20 2.70
CA PHE A 424 15.57 -0.13 2.76
C PHE A 424 15.55 0.89 1.62
N ASP A 425 15.07 0.53 0.42
CA ASP A 425 15.03 1.46 -0.73
C ASP A 425 13.88 2.47 -0.67
N LEU A 426 13.06 2.36 0.35
CA LEU A 426 11.82 3.13 0.55
C LEU A 426 12.03 4.55 1.09
N PHE A 427 13.27 4.97 1.37
CA PHE A 427 13.54 6.27 2.01
C PHE A 427 13.81 7.43 1.06
N ASP A 428 14.01 7.18 -0.22
CA ASP A 428 14.20 8.23 -1.23
C ASP A 428 12.88 8.58 -1.93
N GLY A 429 12.01 9.33 -1.29
CA GLY A 429 10.90 10.01 -1.97
C GLY A 429 9.49 9.47 -1.77
N GLY A 430 9.25 8.52 -0.90
CA GLY A 430 7.89 8.22 -0.41
C GLY A 430 7.02 7.32 -1.28
N SER A 431 7.57 6.58 -2.24
CA SER A 431 6.84 5.58 -3.03
C SER A 431 7.40 4.19 -2.75
N LEU A 432 6.53 3.26 -2.32
CA LEU A 432 6.82 1.83 -2.29
C LEU A 432 6.77 1.33 -3.73
N SER A 433 7.86 0.80 -4.24
CA SER A 433 7.86 0.03 -5.48
C SER A 433 8.72 -1.22 -5.26
N GLY A 434 8.28 -2.36 -5.76
CA GLY A 434 9.04 -3.59 -5.63
C GLY A 434 8.46 -4.68 -6.51
N ASN A 435 9.34 -5.55 -7.01
CA ASN A 435 8.98 -6.67 -7.85
C ASN A 435 9.40 -7.97 -7.15
N ILE A 436 8.56 -8.99 -7.29
CA ILE A 436 8.85 -10.35 -6.83
C ILE A 436 8.68 -11.27 -8.01
N THR A 437 9.68 -12.12 -8.26
CA THR A 437 9.66 -13.06 -9.38
C THR A 437 9.62 -14.50 -8.87
N TYR A 438 8.64 -15.26 -9.34
CA TYR A 438 8.43 -16.67 -9.03
C TYR A 438 8.68 -17.54 -10.27
N LEU A 439 9.36 -18.66 -10.08
CA LEU A 439 9.43 -19.72 -11.08
C LEU A 439 8.27 -20.71 -10.85
N ASN A 440 7.42 -20.88 -11.85
CA ASN A 440 6.33 -21.85 -11.79
C ASN A 440 6.91 -23.29 -11.86
N PRO A 441 6.71 -24.13 -10.81
CA PRO A 441 7.26 -25.47 -10.78
C PRO A 441 6.73 -26.43 -11.84
N GLN A 442 5.59 -26.11 -12.47
CA GLN A 442 4.89 -27.00 -13.39
C GLN A 442 5.28 -26.79 -14.85
N ASN A 443 5.53 -25.54 -15.25
CA ASN A 443 5.77 -25.15 -16.65
C ASN A 443 6.99 -24.25 -16.85
N GLU A 444 7.77 -23.98 -15.79
CA GLU A 444 8.95 -23.13 -15.79
C GLU A 444 8.70 -21.68 -16.23
N ASP A 445 7.43 -21.23 -16.27
CA ASP A 445 7.10 -19.82 -16.54
C ASP A 445 7.59 -18.94 -15.39
N LEU A 446 8.07 -17.73 -15.71
CA LEU A 446 8.41 -16.74 -14.69
C LEU A 446 7.21 -15.83 -14.45
N VAL A 447 6.77 -15.75 -13.20
CA VAL A 447 5.67 -14.88 -12.77
C VAL A 447 6.24 -13.73 -11.96
N GLU A 448 6.25 -12.55 -12.54
CA GLU A 448 6.69 -11.32 -11.88
C GLU A 448 5.48 -10.54 -11.37
N ILE A 449 5.49 -10.15 -10.10
CA ILE A 449 4.46 -9.34 -9.47
C ILE A 449 5.08 -8.03 -9.01
N GLY A 450 4.67 -6.92 -9.61
CA GLY A 450 5.13 -5.57 -9.28
C GLY A 450 4.08 -4.80 -8.47
N TYR A 451 4.54 -4.05 -7.46
CA TYR A 451 3.73 -3.13 -6.67
C TYR A 451 3.99 -1.69 -7.11
N GLN A 452 2.91 -0.93 -7.38
CA GLN A 452 2.95 0.46 -7.85
C GLN A 452 3.87 0.67 -9.07
N TYR A 453 3.76 -0.21 -10.06
CA TYR A 453 4.54 -0.15 -11.28
C TYR A 453 4.14 1.07 -12.14
N SER A 454 5.14 1.83 -12.61
CA SER A 454 4.90 3.06 -13.37
C SER A 454 5.19 2.88 -14.86
N PHE A 455 4.17 3.09 -15.70
CA PHE A 455 4.28 3.16 -17.15
C PHE A 455 4.30 4.62 -17.60
N ASN A 456 5.45 5.13 -18.02
CA ASN A 456 5.60 6.52 -18.41
C ASN A 456 6.24 6.67 -19.81
N ARG A 457 6.36 7.92 -20.28
CA ARG A 457 6.97 8.23 -21.59
C ARG A 457 8.46 7.96 -21.67
N LYS A 458 9.15 7.90 -20.53
CA LYS A 458 10.60 7.75 -20.42
C LYS A 458 11.03 6.30 -20.24
N SER A 459 10.09 5.35 -20.13
CA SER A 459 10.38 3.93 -20.09
C SER A 459 11.21 3.55 -21.31
N ARG A 460 12.10 2.55 -21.18
CA ARG A 460 12.98 2.13 -22.25
C ARG A 460 12.18 1.81 -23.52
N GLU A 461 12.77 2.04 -24.70
CA GLU A 461 12.09 1.81 -25.99
C GLU A 461 11.66 0.34 -26.20
N ASP A 462 12.26 -0.59 -25.46
CA ASP A 462 11.95 -2.02 -25.48
C ASP A 462 11.10 -2.47 -24.28
N ASP A 463 10.37 -1.54 -23.65
CA ASP A 463 9.53 -1.80 -22.48
C ASP A 463 8.11 -1.28 -22.70
N MET A 464 7.18 -1.75 -21.85
CA MET A 464 5.81 -1.25 -21.85
C MET A 464 5.77 0.21 -21.36
N ARG A 465 5.02 1.04 -22.04
CA ARG A 465 4.95 2.48 -21.77
C ARG A 465 3.60 3.10 -22.07
N SER A 466 3.37 4.29 -21.54
CA SER A 466 2.24 5.15 -21.90
C SER A 466 2.71 6.39 -22.65
N ALA A 467 2.08 6.72 -23.77
CA ALA A 467 2.43 7.88 -24.59
C ALA A 467 1.90 9.19 -24.02
N THR A 468 0.80 9.16 -23.30
CA THR A 468 0.05 10.35 -22.89
C THR A 468 0.41 10.79 -21.48
N THR A 469 -0.10 10.09 -20.50
CA THR A 469 0.08 10.36 -19.07
C THR A 469 0.70 9.14 -18.41
N GLU A 470 1.40 9.35 -17.32
CA GLU A 470 1.88 8.25 -16.49
C GLU A 470 0.70 7.40 -16.01
N GLN A 471 0.82 6.09 -16.17
CA GLN A 471 -0.14 5.11 -15.70
C GLN A 471 0.51 4.32 -14.57
N LYS A 472 -0.17 4.25 -13.43
CA LYS A 472 0.37 3.62 -12.22
C LYS A 472 -0.68 2.72 -11.57
N PRO A 473 -0.92 1.52 -12.13
CA PRO A 473 -1.74 0.52 -11.46
C PRO A 473 -1.06 0.04 -10.17
N ASP A 474 -1.86 -0.33 -9.18
CA ASP A 474 -1.36 -0.73 -7.87
C ASP A 474 -0.56 -2.03 -7.94
N ILE A 475 -1.03 -3.01 -8.73
CA ILE A 475 -0.40 -4.33 -8.88
C ILE A 475 -0.34 -4.70 -10.37
N VAL A 476 0.84 -5.10 -10.81
CA VAL A 476 1.07 -5.61 -12.17
C VAL A 476 1.59 -7.03 -12.08
N MET A 477 1.01 -7.95 -12.83
CA MET A 477 1.50 -9.33 -12.93
C MET A 477 1.93 -9.60 -14.38
N HIS A 478 3.22 -9.87 -14.57
CA HIS A 478 3.78 -10.33 -15.83
C HIS A 478 4.03 -11.84 -15.77
N ILE A 479 3.57 -12.55 -16.79
CA ILE A 479 3.80 -13.98 -16.95
C ILE A 479 4.68 -14.18 -18.17
N HIS A 480 5.96 -14.44 -17.95
CA HIS A 480 6.94 -14.73 -18.99
C HIS A 480 6.91 -16.22 -19.30
N LYS A 481 6.45 -16.57 -20.46
CA LYS A 481 6.33 -17.96 -20.90
C LYS A 481 7.73 -18.54 -21.22
N HIS A 482 8.11 -19.62 -20.52
CA HIS A 482 9.44 -20.23 -20.64
C HIS A 482 9.75 -20.67 -22.07
N GLU A 483 8.80 -21.27 -22.76
CA GLU A 483 9.01 -21.81 -24.10
C GLU A 483 8.99 -20.76 -25.23
N ARG A 484 8.65 -19.51 -24.93
CA ARG A 484 8.42 -18.46 -25.91
C ARG A 484 8.81 -17.10 -25.37
N ASP A 485 9.27 -16.24 -26.24
CA ASP A 485 9.53 -14.82 -25.94
C ASP A 485 8.18 -14.05 -25.93
N ILE A 486 7.27 -14.47 -25.01
CA ILE A 486 5.92 -13.90 -24.86
C ILE A 486 5.70 -13.58 -23.37
N THR A 487 5.28 -12.35 -23.13
CA THR A 487 4.87 -11.88 -21.80
C THR A 487 3.39 -11.57 -21.82
N LEU A 488 2.64 -12.14 -20.89
CA LEU A 488 1.24 -11.84 -20.67
C LEU A 488 1.11 -10.93 -19.45
N THR A 489 0.39 -9.83 -19.57
CA THR A 489 0.30 -8.82 -18.52
C THR A 489 -1.12 -8.65 -18.02
N TYR A 490 -1.29 -8.74 -16.71
CA TYR A 490 -2.53 -8.54 -15.98
C TYR A 490 -2.37 -7.41 -14.98
N LEU A 491 -3.40 -6.59 -14.83
CA LEU A 491 -3.43 -5.47 -13.90
C LEU A 491 -4.45 -5.72 -12.79
N TYR A 492 -4.08 -5.39 -11.57
CA TYR A 492 -4.99 -5.36 -10.43
C TYR A 492 -4.84 -4.01 -9.73
N ASP A 493 -5.97 -3.41 -9.40
CA ASP A 493 -6.00 -2.09 -8.80
C ASP A 493 -6.90 -2.12 -7.56
N ALA A 494 -6.32 -1.81 -6.40
CA ALA A 494 -7.00 -1.92 -5.12
C ALA A 494 -7.80 -0.65 -4.84
N LYS A 495 -9.10 -0.77 -4.67
CA LYS A 495 -9.98 0.36 -4.40
C LYS A 495 -10.75 0.16 -3.11
N TYR A 496 -10.38 0.93 -2.11
CA TYR A 496 -11.08 0.98 -0.82
C TYR A 496 -12.39 1.75 -0.94
N ARG A 497 -13.27 1.30 -1.85
CA ARG A 497 -14.58 1.90 -2.12
C ARG A 497 -15.57 0.82 -2.51
N VAL A 498 -16.77 0.91 -1.96
CA VAL A 498 -17.91 0.05 -2.30
C VAL A 498 -19.14 0.90 -2.55
N ARG A 499 -19.94 0.51 -3.52
CA ARG A 499 -21.27 0.99 -3.72
C ARG A 499 -22.20 0.00 -3.04
N GLY A 500 -22.79 0.35 -1.91
CA GLY A 500 -23.80 -0.46 -1.25
C GLY A 500 -25.12 0.28 -1.28
N ASP A 501 -26.10 -0.20 -1.98
CA ASP A 501 -27.49 0.23 -1.81
C ASP A 501 -28.05 -0.54 -0.60
N GLY A 502 -28.18 0.18 0.53
CA GLY A 502 -28.81 -0.35 1.72
C GLY A 502 -30.31 -0.38 1.56
N ASP A 503 -30.86 -1.35 0.83
CA ASP A 503 -32.28 -1.63 0.88
C ASP A 503 -32.60 -2.35 2.20
N GLU A 504 -33.53 -1.81 2.98
CA GLU A 504 -33.85 -2.21 4.36
C GLU A 504 -34.35 -3.66 4.53
N GLN A 505 -34.61 -4.35 3.44
CA GLN A 505 -35.27 -5.66 3.47
C GLN A 505 -34.38 -6.87 3.15
N VAL A 506 -33.11 -6.66 2.77
CA VAL A 506 -32.23 -7.76 2.37
C VAL A 506 -31.15 -7.99 3.42
N SER A 507 -31.21 -9.12 4.09
CA SER A 507 -30.21 -9.60 5.06
C SER A 507 -28.83 -9.93 4.43
N THR A 508 -28.72 -9.81 3.10
CA THR A 508 -27.51 -10.05 2.31
C THR A 508 -27.22 -8.84 1.43
N VAL A 509 -26.45 -7.90 1.96
CA VAL A 509 -25.93 -6.79 1.13
C VAL A 509 -24.84 -7.34 0.24
N VAL A 510 -25.09 -7.38 -1.06
CA VAL A 510 -24.03 -7.62 -2.06
C VAL A 510 -23.39 -6.27 -2.33
N ASP A 511 -22.13 -6.12 -1.93
CA ASP A 511 -21.37 -4.92 -2.21
C ASP A 511 -20.93 -4.89 -3.67
N GLU A 512 -21.01 -3.72 -4.32
CA GLU A 512 -20.59 -3.51 -5.70
C GLU A 512 -19.38 -2.58 -5.77
N PRO A 513 -18.47 -2.75 -6.75
CA PRO A 513 -17.43 -1.78 -7.02
C PRO A 513 -18.05 -0.49 -7.57
N VAL A 514 -17.40 0.65 -7.32
CA VAL A 514 -17.82 1.93 -7.91
C VAL A 514 -17.54 1.91 -9.41
N ALA A 515 -18.52 2.26 -10.24
CA ALA A 515 -18.42 2.18 -11.71
C ALA A 515 -17.21 2.93 -12.30
N GLU A 516 -16.89 4.11 -11.76
CA GLU A 516 -15.72 4.90 -12.15
C GLU A 516 -14.39 4.15 -11.98
N THR A 517 -14.33 3.18 -11.06
CA THR A 517 -13.12 2.37 -10.86
C THR A 517 -12.93 1.33 -11.95
N LEU A 518 -14.01 0.79 -12.50
CA LEU A 518 -13.96 -0.11 -13.66
C LEU A 518 -13.54 0.65 -14.93
N ASP A 519 -13.99 1.89 -15.08
CA ASP A 519 -13.56 2.76 -16.20
C ASP A 519 -12.05 2.98 -16.19
N ALA A 520 -11.43 3.07 -15.02
CA ALA A 520 -9.97 3.18 -14.90
C ALA A 520 -9.24 1.96 -15.49
N MET A 521 -9.79 0.74 -15.38
CA MET A 521 -9.20 -0.47 -15.96
C MET A 521 -9.25 -0.43 -17.50
N HIS A 522 -10.35 0.05 -18.07
CA HIS A 522 -10.42 0.30 -19.51
C HIS A 522 -9.37 1.33 -19.94
N HIS A 523 -9.18 2.38 -19.14
CA HIS A 523 -8.18 3.41 -19.40
C HIS A 523 -6.76 2.86 -19.39
N TYR A 524 -6.37 2.08 -18.38
CA TYR A 524 -5.06 1.43 -18.31
C TYR A 524 -4.81 0.54 -19.52
N ARG A 525 -5.78 -0.33 -19.89
CA ARG A 525 -5.66 -1.22 -21.03
C ARG A 525 -5.45 -0.47 -22.35
N ASP A 526 -6.09 0.69 -22.49
CA ASP A 526 -5.97 1.47 -23.71
C ASP A 526 -4.76 2.39 -23.74
N ALA A 527 -4.27 2.87 -22.60
CA ALA A 527 -3.16 3.81 -22.51
C ALA A 527 -1.78 3.14 -22.55
N ILE A 528 -1.68 1.87 -22.11
CA ILE A 528 -0.41 1.14 -22.02
C ILE A 528 -0.19 0.31 -23.28
N TYR A 529 0.99 0.38 -23.85
CA TYR A 529 1.37 -0.34 -25.06
C TYR A 529 2.87 -0.71 -25.03
N TYR A 530 3.22 -1.69 -25.82
CA TYR A 530 4.59 -2.13 -26.09
C TYR A 530 5.00 -1.78 -27.52
N GLY A 531 6.27 -1.38 -27.71
CA GLY A 531 6.80 -1.11 -29.04
C GLY A 531 8.32 -1.36 -29.08
N ARG A 532 8.76 -2.23 -29.98
CA ARG A 532 10.19 -2.48 -30.20
C ARG A 532 10.84 -1.34 -30.96
N LYS A 533 12.08 -1.06 -30.63
CA LYS A 533 12.91 -0.07 -31.33
C LYS A 533 13.09 -0.46 -32.81
N GLY A 534 12.70 0.48 -33.68
CA GLY A 534 12.80 0.26 -35.14
C GLY A 534 11.63 -0.48 -35.78
N GLU A 535 10.64 -0.94 -35.02
CA GLU A 535 9.40 -1.48 -35.54
C GLU A 535 8.29 -0.41 -35.56
N PRO A 536 7.59 -0.24 -36.68
CA PRO A 536 6.53 0.77 -36.77
C PRO A 536 5.22 0.35 -36.10
N ARG A 537 5.15 -0.83 -35.51
CA ARG A 537 3.93 -1.39 -34.91
C ARG A 537 4.02 -1.38 -33.38
N PHE A 538 2.97 -0.90 -32.77
CA PHE A 538 2.73 -0.95 -31.34
C PHE A 538 1.68 -2.03 -31.06
N SER A 539 1.88 -2.80 -29.99
CA SER A 539 0.90 -3.79 -29.54
C SER A 539 0.36 -3.42 -28.16
N LYS A 540 -0.88 -3.82 -27.90
CA LYS A 540 -1.50 -3.67 -26.59
C LYS A 540 -1.33 -5.00 -25.85
N GLU A 541 -0.52 -4.97 -24.82
CA GLU A 541 -0.05 -6.17 -24.11
C GLU A 541 -0.86 -6.45 -22.84
N ILE A 542 -1.77 -5.56 -22.43
CA ILE A 542 -2.61 -5.78 -21.26
C ILE A 542 -3.75 -6.71 -21.62
N ILE A 543 -3.74 -7.90 -21.04
CA ILE A 543 -4.72 -8.95 -21.29
C ILE A 543 -5.98 -8.73 -20.48
N GLY A 544 -5.83 -8.48 -19.16
CA GLY A 544 -6.96 -8.25 -18.26
C GLY A 544 -6.67 -7.17 -17.23
N GLY A 545 -7.74 -6.58 -16.70
CA GLY A 545 -7.66 -5.58 -15.63
C GLY A 545 -8.78 -5.74 -14.62
N TYR A 546 -8.42 -5.81 -13.33
CA TYR A 546 -9.37 -6.16 -12.28
C TYR A 546 -9.25 -5.22 -11.09
N ILE A 547 -10.41 -4.82 -10.57
CA ILE A 547 -10.49 -4.07 -9.32
C ILE A 547 -10.55 -5.05 -8.15
N LEU A 548 -9.76 -4.79 -7.11
CA LEU A 548 -9.84 -5.47 -5.82
C LEU A 548 -10.54 -4.52 -4.84
N PHE A 549 -11.68 -4.92 -4.29
CA PHE A 549 -12.49 -4.04 -3.45
C PHE A 549 -13.00 -4.76 -2.20
N PRO A 550 -13.22 -4.07 -1.06
CA PRO A 550 -13.64 -4.70 0.20
C PRO A 550 -15.14 -5.05 0.17
N GLY A 551 -15.55 -5.83 -0.83
CA GLY A 551 -16.92 -6.28 -1.02
C GLY A 551 -17.25 -7.55 -0.25
N ARG A 552 -18.46 -7.62 0.30
CA ARG A 552 -18.98 -8.79 0.98
C ARG A 552 -19.74 -9.67 0.00
N MET A 553 -19.37 -10.94 -0.07
CA MET A 553 -20.01 -11.93 -0.93
C MET A 553 -19.77 -13.34 -0.40
N ASP A 554 -20.73 -14.24 -0.63
CA ASP A 554 -20.50 -15.67 -0.54
C ASP A 554 -19.80 -16.15 -1.82
N GLU A 555 -18.47 -16.16 -1.79
CA GLU A 555 -17.65 -16.44 -2.98
C GLU A 555 -17.78 -17.91 -3.44
N GLN A 556 -18.03 -18.86 -2.53
CA GLN A 556 -18.19 -20.28 -2.89
C GLN A 556 -19.50 -20.49 -3.66
N LYS A 557 -20.60 -19.93 -3.16
CA LYS A 557 -21.88 -19.95 -3.87
C LYS A 557 -21.78 -19.24 -5.22
N MET A 558 -21.04 -18.11 -5.28
CA MET A 558 -20.85 -17.37 -6.51
C MET A 558 -20.05 -18.18 -7.55
N LEU A 559 -19.05 -18.97 -7.13
CA LEU A 559 -18.35 -19.91 -8.03
C LEU A 559 -19.30 -20.96 -8.64
N GLU A 560 -20.21 -21.50 -7.82
CA GLU A 560 -21.23 -22.44 -8.31
C GLU A 560 -22.18 -21.74 -9.30
N ASP A 561 -22.60 -20.52 -9.03
CA ASP A 561 -23.44 -19.72 -9.91
C ASP A 561 -22.75 -19.43 -11.27
N ILE A 562 -21.43 -19.11 -11.24
CA ILE A 562 -20.61 -18.90 -12.45
C ILE A 562 -20.53 -20.21 -13.25
N GLN A 563 -20.23 -21.34 -12.62
CA GLN A 563 -20.16 -22.64 -13.29
C GLN A 563 -21.49 -23.05 -13.92
N ASN A 564 -22.59 -22.74 -13.27
CA ASN A 564 -23.94 -23.01 -13.74
C ASN A 564 -24.51 -21.98 -14.72
N ARG A 565 -23.75 -20.89 -15.02
CA ARG A 565 -24.17 -19.75 -15.83
C ARG A 565 -25.50 -19.14 -15.35
N SER A 566 -25.62 -18.96 -14.05
CA SER A 566 -26.80 -18.37 -13.41
C SER A 566 -27.02 -16.92 -13.85
N GLU A 567 -28.30 -16.48 -13.91
CA GLU A 567 -28.64 -15.08 -14.19
C GLU A 567 -28.27 -14.15 -13.01
N ASN A 568 -27.99 -14.70 -11.82
CA ASN A 568 -27.70 -13.93 -10.62
C ASN A 568 -26.25 -13.46 -10.48
N ILE A 569 -25.40 -13.69 -11.50
CA ILE A 569 -24.02 -13.26 -11.49
C ILE A 569 -23.97 -11.72 -11.59
N PRO A 570 -23.32 -11.00 -10.66
CA PRO A 570 -23.14 -9.56 -10.74
C PRO A 570 -22.48 -9.12 -12.04
N TYR A 571 -22.85 -7.92 -12.54
CA TYR A 571 -22.36 -7.40 -13.82
C TYR A 571 -20.83 -7.32 -13.89
N TYR A 572 -20.16 -6.96 -12.79
CA TYR A 572 -18.72 -6.81 -12.71
C TYR A 572 -17.93 -8.14 -12.73
N LEU A 573 -18.58 -9.27 -12.41
CA LEU A 573 -18.03 -10.61 -12.61
C LEU A 573 -18.35 -11.13 -14.01
N ARG A 574 -19.54 -10.83 -14.55
CA ARG A 574 -19.93 -11.19 -15.91
C ARG A 574 -19.06 -10.49 -16.95
N SER A 575 -18.69 -9.22 -16.72
CA SER A 575 -17.82 -8.45 -17.61
C SER A 575 -16.41 -9.04 -17.74
N ILE A 576 -15.97 -9.86 -16.80
CA ILE A 576 -14.69 -10.59 -16.91
C ILE A 576 -14.75 -11.58 -18.08
N GLU A 577 -15.86 -12.32 -18.24
CA GLU A 577 -16.01 -13.25 -19.36
C GLU A 577 -16.18 -12.52 -20.70
N GLU A 578 -16.79 -11.33 -20.70
CA GLU A 578 -17.10 -10.59 -21.93
C GLU A 578 -15.92 -9.76 -22.44
N VAL A 579 -15.19 -9.09 -21.55
CA VAL A 579 -14.17 -8.10 -21.94
C VAL A 579 -12.86 -8.22 -21.14
N ASN A 580 -12.73 -9.22 -20.31
CA ASN A 580 -11.59 -9.46 -19.40
C ASN A 580 -11.26 -8.25 -18.50
N ILE A 581 -12.30 -7.51 -18.12
CA ILE A 581 -12.25 -6.41 -17.13
C ILE A 581 -13.40 -6.61 -16.17
N GLY A 582 -13.11 -6.49 -14.89
CA GLY A 582 -14.11 -6.63 -13.84
C GLY A 582 -13.57 -6.36 -12.45
N ALA A 583 -14.18 -6.97 -11.45
CA ALA A 583 -13.78 -6.77 -10.07
C ALA A 583 -13.87 -8.06 -9.26
N TYR A 584 -12.99 -8.22 -8.27
CA TYR A 584 -13.02 -9.29 -7.30
C TYR A 584 -13.21 -8.72 -5.90
N PRO A 585 -14.17 -9.21 -5.12
CA PRO A 585 -14.30 -8.88 -3.72
C PRO A 585 -13.09 -9.45 -2.95
N LEU A 586 -12.55 -8.67 -2.02
CA LEU A 586 -11.40 -9.09 -1.25
C LEU A 586 -11.43 -8.49 0.15
N LEU A 587 -11.78 -9.30 1.14
CA LEU A 587 -11.82 -8.94 2.54
C LEU A 587 -10.65 -9.58 3.32
N PRO A 588 -10.19 -8.97 4.40
CA PRO A 588 -9.11 -9.49 5.23
C PRO A 588 -9.58 -10.64 6.15
N ASN A 589 -10.17 -11.67 5.58
CA ASN A 589 -10.55 -12.90 6.27
C ASN A 589 -10.08 -14.12 5.47
N ASP A 590 -10.11 -15.29 6.08
CA ASP A 590 -9.63 -16.54 5.46
C ASP A 590 -10.59 -17.04 4.37
N ASP A 591 -11.87 -16.68 4.45
CA ASP A 591 -12.91 -17.12 3.51
C ASP A 591 -12.95 -16.28 2.23
N SER A 592 -12.24 -15.16 2.19
CA SER A 592 -12.22 -14.24 1.05
C SER A 592 -11.03 -14.48 0.13
N GLY A 593 -11.25 -14.25 -1.17
CA GLY A 593 -10.26 -14.39 -2.24
C GLY A 593 -10.37 -15.72 -3.00
N VAL A 594 -11.44 -16.47 -2.81
CA VAL A 594 -11.67 -17.75 -3.52
C VAL A 594 -11.89 -17.50 -5.01
N LEU A 595 -12.64 -16.46 -5.37
CA LEU A 595 -12.85 -16.08 -6.77
C LEU A 595 -11.53 -15.63 -7.43
N LEU A 596 -10.73 -14.86 -6.72
CA LEU A 596 -9.42 -14.41 -7.20
C LEU A 596 -8.43 -15.58 -7.31
N GLU A 597 -8.44 -16.52 -6.36
CA GLU A 597 -7.62 -17.74 -6.42
C GLU A 597 -7.98 -18.58 -7.65
N ASN A 598 -9.27 -18.76 -7.92
CA ASN A 598 -9.74 -19.51 -9.09
C ASN A 598 -9.30 -18.83 -10.39
N HIS A 599 -9.39 -17.49 -10.47
CA HIS A 599 -8.87 -16.73 -11.60
C HIS A 599 -7.36 -16.91 -11.78
N LEU A 600 -6.58 -16.79 -10.71
CA LEU A 600 -5.13 -16.98 -10.76
C LEU A 600 -4.76 -18.40 -11.19
N ARG A 601 -5.49 -19.42 -10.71
CA ARG A 601 -5.31 -20.81 -11.12
C ARG A 601 -5.55 -20.97 -12.63
N LYS A 602 -6.65 -20.41 -13.13
CA LYS A 602 -7.00 -20.42 -14.55
C LYS A 602 -5.86 -19.80 -15.39
N VAL A 603 -5.39 -18.63 -15.03
CA VAL A 603 -4.38 -17.89 -15.78
C VAL A 603 -2.98 -18.50 -15.68
N LEU A 604 -2.59 -19.02 -14.52
CA LEU A 604 -1.24 -19.53 -14.29
C LEU A 604 -1.05 -21.01 -14.70
N LEU A 605 -2.12 -21.82 -14.64
CA LEU A 605 -2.02 -23.26 -14.81
C LEU A 605 -2.88 -23.83 -15.93
N ASP A 606 -4.12 -23.36 -16.08
CA ASP A 606 -5.15 -24.07 -16.85
C ASP A 606 -5.29 -23.56 -18.29
N GLU A 607 -5.10 -22.28 -18.55
CA GLU A 607 -5.33 -21.69 -19.87
C GLU A 607 -4.11 -21.73 -20.78
N SER A 608 -4.35 -22.10 -22.04
CA SER A 608 -3.35 -21.95 -23.09
C SER A 608 -3.13 -20.47 -23.45
N ILE A 609 -1.95 -20.13 -24.01
CA ILE A 609 -1.66 -18.77 -24.48
C ILE A 609 -2.71 -18.26 -25.48
N ILE A 610 -3.22 -19.15 -26.33
CA ILE A 610 -4.21 -18.78 -27.36
C ILE A 610 -5.54 -18.40 -26.70
N GLU A 611 -6.00 -19.15 -25.72
CA GLU A 611 -7.21 -18.85 -24.95
C GLU A 611 -7.08 -17.50 -24.24
N GLN A 612 -5.97 -17.27 -23.52
CA GLN A 612 -5.71 -16.00 -22.85
C GLN A 612 -5.67 -14.80 -23.82
N LEU A 613 -5.07 -14.96 -24.99
CA LEU A 613 -5.04 -13.92 -26.01
C LEU A 613 -6.42 -13.70 -26.69
N GLN A 614 -7.22 -14.72 -26.82
CA GLN A 614 -8.59 -14.58 -27.33
C GLN A 614 -9.50 -13.83 -26.36
N ASP A 615 -9.33 -14.06 -25.08
CA ASP A 615 -10.09 -13.39 -24.03
C ASP A 615 -9.64 -11.93 -23.81
N SER A 616 -8.44 -11.56 -24.29
CA SER A 616 -7.82 -10.27 -23.99
C SER A 616 -8.51 -9.06 -24.61
N VAL A 617 -9.13 -9.20 -25.79
CA VAL A 617 -9.72 -8.07 -26.49
C VAL A 617 -11.03 -8.48 -27.18
N PRO A 618 -12.14 -7.80 -26.90
CA PRO A 618 -13.35 -7.95 -27.69
C PRO A 618 -13.04 -7.65 -29.16
N GLN A 619 -13.48 -8.52 -30.05
CA GLN A 619 -13.23 -8.34 -31.46
C GLN A 619 -13.87 -7.05 -31.95
N ARG A 620 -13.10 -6.20 -32.64
CA ARG A 620 -13.66 -5.00 -33.28
C ARG A 620 -14.52 -5.41 -34.47
N GLY A 621 -15.81 -5.13 -34.37
CA GLY A 621 -16.78 -5.41 -35.38
C GLY A 621 -17.34 -4.16 -36.06
N LEU A 622 -18.00 -4.34 -37.20
CA LEU A 622 -18.83 -3.33 -37.84
C LEU A 622 -20.28 -3.62 -37.47
N TYR A 623 -20.94 -2.64 -36.86
CA TYR A 623 -22.35 -2.73 -36.50
C TYR A 623 -23.20 -2.21 -37.69
N TYR A 624 -24.06 -3.06 -38.23
CA TYR A 624 -25.03 -2.68 -39.26
C TYR A 624 -26.43 -2.67 -38.63
N THR A 625 -27.23 -1.65 -38.96
CA THR A 625 -28.57 -1.41 -38.38
C THR A 625 -29.54 -2.59 -38.50
N ASP A 626 -29.41 -3.39 -39.54
CA ASP A 626 -30.35 -4.49 -39.84
C ASP A 626 -29.72 -5.89 -39.67
N THR A 627 -28.50 -6.00 -39.12
CA THR A 627 -27.80 -7.27 -38.98
C THR A 627 -27.05 -7.36 -37.65
N LYS A 628 -26.78 -8.58 -37.19
CA LYS A 628 -25.91 -8.82 -36.06
C LYS A 628 -24.51 -8.22 -36.33
N PRO A 629 -23.85 -7.66 -35.28
CA PRO A 629 -22.50 -7.13 -35.43
C PRO A 629 -21.56 -8.20 -36.01
N LYS A 630 -20.81 -7.82 -37.03
CA LYS A 630 -19.79 -8.69 -37.64
C LYS A 630 -18.45 -8.29 -37.09
N SER A 631 -17.82 -9.18 -36.35
CA SER A 631 -16.45 -8.99 -35.89
C SER A 631 -15.47 -9.07 -37.07
N VAL A 632 -14.47 -8.21 -37.08
CA VAL A 632 -13.32 -8.35 -38.00
C VAL A 632 -12.37 -9.37 -37.36
N GLU A 633 -12.71 -10.63 -37.46
CA GLU A 633 -11.85 -11.70 -36.99
C GLU A 633 -10.66 -11.85 -37.94
N SER A 634 -9.47 -12.10 -37.37
CA SER A 634 -8.38 -12.58 -38.19
C SER A 634 -8.72 -14.00 -38.65
N LYS A 635 -9.07 -14.12 -39.92
CA LYS A 635 -9.42 -15.41 -40.54
C LYS A 635 -8.22 -15.99 -41.29
N ASN A 636 -7.03 -15.83 -40.70
CA ASN A 636 -5.85 -16.40 -41.31
C ASN A 636 -5.83 -17.92 -41.17
N VAL A 637 -5.46 -18.57 -42.26
CA VAL A 637 -5.38 -20.02 -42.36
C VAL A 637 -3.94 -20.42 -42.57
N PHE A 638 -3.43 -21.34 -41.75
CA PHE A 638 -2.12 -21.92 -41.95
C PHE A 638 -2.23 -23.16 -42.82
N THR A 639 -1.53 -23.14 -43.95
CA THR A 639 -1.55 -24.24 -44.89
C THR A 639 -0.48 -25.26 -44.59
N VAL A 640 -0.86 -26.51 -44.48
CA VAL A 640 0.05 -27.65 -44.35
C VAL A 640 -0.22 -28.69 -45.40
N SER A 641 0.80 -29.38 -45.86
CA SER A 641 0.67 -30.57 -46.66
C SER A 641 1.01 -31.81 -45.84
N VAL A 642 0.08 -32.76 -45.75
CA VAL A 642 0.27 -34.03 -45.08
C VAL A 642 0.74 -35.05 -46.13
N ARG A 643 1.92 -35.64 -45.90
CA ARG A 643 2.52 -36.64 -46.80
C ARG A 643 1.91 -38.01 -46.54
N VAL A 644 1.84 -38.84 -47.54
CA VAL A 644 1.29 -40.22 -47.47
C VAL A 644 2.07 -41.11 -46.51
N SER A 645 3.35 -40.83 -46.30
CA SER A 645 4.22 -41.57 -45.37
C SER A 645 4.15 -41.11 -43.92
N ASP A 646 3.41 -40.06 -43.60
CA ASP A 646 3.36 -39.48 -42.25
C ASP A 646 2.32 -40.24 -41.41
N ALA A 647 2.62 -40.46 -40.15
CA ALA A 647 1.74 -41.07 -39.18
C ALA A 647 0.37 -40.36 -39.03
N ASP A 648 0.36 -39.07 -39.34
CA ASP A 648 -0.81 -38.20 -39.28
C ASP A 648 -1.74 -38.34 -40.51
N TYR A 649 -1.26 -38.93 -41.64
CA TYR A 649 -1.99 -39.03 -42.91
C TYR A 649 -3.33 -39.76 -42.73
N GLU A 650 -3.34 -40.91 -42.05
CA GLU A 650 -4.57 -41.69 -41.84
C GLU A 650 -5.57 -40.92 -40.97
N SER A 651 -5.10 -40.21 -39.96
CA SER A 651 -5.95 -39.41 -39.05
C SER A 651 -6.63 -38.22 -39.79
N PHE A 652 -5.93 -37.57 -40.70
CA PHE A 652 -6.49 -36.52 -41.55
C PHE A 652 -7.45 -37.09 -42.62
N GLN A 653 -7.10 -38.20 -43.22
CA GLN A 653 -7.93 -38.85 -44.24
C GLN A 653 -9.26 -39.38 -43.64
N SER A 654 -9.24 -39.88 -42.40
CA SER A 654 -10.42 -40.32 -41.66
C SER A 654 -11.17 -39.19 -40.95
N HIS A 655 -10.73 -37.91 -41.09
CA HIS A 655 -11.25 -36.71 -40.39
C HIS A 655 -11.23 -36.82 -38.85
N SER A 656 -10.36 -37.66 -38.32
CA SER A 656 -10.23 -37.91 -36.86
C SER A 656 -9.04 -37.16 -36.23
N ALA A 657 -8.32 -36.34 -36.97
CA ALA A 657 -7.13 -35.63 -36.50
C ALA A 657 -7.47 -34.66 -35.37
N LYS A 658 -6.84 -34.83 -34.22
CA LYS A 658 -6.92 -33.93 -33.05
C LYS A 658 -5.64 -33.17 -32.81
N LYS A 659 -4.57 -33.51 -33.49
CA LYS A 659 -3.25 -32.85 -33.40
C LYS A 659 -2.49 -32.98 -34.70
N TYR A 660 -1.60 -32.00 -34.98
CA TYR A 660 -0.64 -32.07 -36.09
C TYR A 660 0.71 -31.59 -35.61
N LYS A 661 1.78 -32.34 -35.88
CA LYS A 661 3.13 -32.05 -35.46
C LYS A 661 3.99 -31.67 -36.68
N MET A 662 4.65 -30.51 -36.59
CA MET A 662 5.65 -30.07 -37.57
C MET A 662 7.06 -30.33 -37.04
N ASP A 663 7.93 -30.89 -37.89
CA ASP A 663 9.31 -31.18 -37.52
C ASP A 663 10.22 -29.93 -37.53
N THR A 664 9.76 -28.84 -38.12
CA THR A 664 10.50 -27.57 -38.18
C THR A 664 9.55 -26.41 -37.90
N LEU A 665 10.08 -25.37 -37.23
CA LEU A 665 9.31 -24.14 -37.02
C LEU A 665 9.02 -23.43 -38.33
N PRO A 666 7.79 -22.99 -38.58
CA PRO A 666 7.47 -22.23 -39.76
C PRO A 666 8.12 -20.84 -39.74
N LYS A 667 8.45 -20.31 -40.92
CA LYS A 667 9.03 -18.96 -41.07
C LYS A 667 8.05 -17.80 -40.94
N VAL A 668 6.75 -18.11 -40.73
CA VAL A 668 5.64 -17.16 -40.65
C VAL A 668 5.09 -17.14 -39.25
N ASN A 669 4.46 -16.04 -38.85
CA ASN A 669 3.83 -15.91 -37.54
C ASN A 669 2.53 -16.73 -37.50
N VAL A 670 2.63 -18.01 -37.13
CA VAL A 670 1.48 -18.92 -37.03
C VAL A 670 0.52 -18.59 -35.89
N LEU A 671 0.89 -17.71 -34.97
CA LEU A 671 -0.02 -17.21 -33.93
C LEU A 671 -1.17 -16.37 -34.52
N GLU A 672 -1.02 -15.86 -35.74
CA GLU A 672 -2.09 -15.18 -36.46
C GLU A 672 -3.07 -16.14 -37.15
N ALA A 673 -2.74 -17.45 -37.18
CA ALA A 673 -3.59 -18.46 -37.81
C ALA A 673 -4.65 -18.98 -36.84
N ARG A 674 -5.90 -18.85 -37.18
CA ARG A 674 -7.03 -19.43 -36.45
C ARG A 674 -7.36 -20.84 -36.94
N TYR A 675 -7.07 -21.11 -38.19
CA TYR A 675 -7.42 -22.35 -38.85
C TYR A 675 -6.21 -23.02 -39.50
N LEU A 676 -6.21 -24.34 -39.51
CA LEU A 676 -5.24 -25.16 -40.21
C LEU A 676 -5.93 -25.79 -41.43
N LEU A 677 -5.35 -25.58 -42.60
CA LEU A 677 -5.82 -26.13 -43.87
C LEU A 677 -4.91 -27.27 -44.33
N PRO A 678 -5.27 -28.53 -44.07
CA PRO A 678 -4.46 -29.66 -44.46
C PRO A 678 -4.67 -30.00 -45.93
N MET A 679 -3.60 -30.33 -46.64
CA MET A 679 -3.62 -30.90 -47.97
C MET A 679 -3.21 -32.37 -47.89
N VAL A 680 -4.17 -33.27 -48.03
CA VAL A 680 -3.98 -34.72 -47.90
C VAL A 680 -4.05 -35.38 -49.28
N GLY A 681 -2.96 -35.99 -49.72
CA GLY A 681 -2.95 -36.62 -51.02
C GLY A 681 -3.28 -35.71 -52.23
N GLY A 682 -3.03 -34.40 -52.10
CA GLY A 682 -3.35 -33.40 -53.12
C GLY A 682 -4.81 -32.92 -53.11
N LYS A 683 -5.57 -33.29 -52.07
CA LYS A 683 -6.98 -32.88 -51.88
C LYS A 683 -7.12 -32.08 -50.60
N ILE A 684 -8.06 -31.16 -50.55
CA ILE A 684 -8.44 -30.36 -49.39
C ILE A 684 -9.94 -30.54 -49.18
N ASP A 685 -10.33 -31.22 -48.10
CA ASP A 685 -11.74 -31.55 -47.81
C ASP A 685 -12.35 -30.54 -46.81
N GLY A 686 -11.52 -29.82 -46.09
CA GLY A 686 -11.95 -28.88 -45.06
C GLY A 686 -10.79 -28.28 -44.33
N TYR A 687 -11.07 -27.56 -43.26
CA TYR A 687 -10.10 -26.95 -42.39
C TYR A 687 -10.42 -27.23 -40.92
N TYR A 688 -9.41 -27.19 -40.08
CA TYR A 688 -9.54 -27.41 -38.63
C TYR A 688 -9.34 -26.12 -37.86
N GLU A 689 -10.12 -25.87 -36.85
CA GLU A 689 -9.86 -24.79 -35.92
C GLU A 689 -8.64 -25.15 -35.06
N ILE A 690 -7.71 -24.22 -34.88
CA ILE A 690 -6.54 -24.40 -34.02
C ILE A 690 -6.96 -24.06 -32.61
N LYS A 691 -7.07 -25.07 -31.71
CA LYS A 691 -7.45 -24.93 -30.31
C LYS A 691 -6.26 -24.62 -29.40
N GLY A 692 -5.05 -24.91 -29.83
CA GLY A 692 -3.84 -24.70 -29.06
C GLY A 692 -2.59 -25.01 -29.86
N LEU A 693 -1.46 -24.57 -29.32
CA LEU A 693 -0.16 -24.72 -29.96
C LEU A 693 0.90 -24.94 -28.89
N THR A 694 1.74 -25.97 -29.06
CA THR A 694 2.88 -26.25 -28.19
C THR A 694 4.15 -26.37 -29.00
N ILE A 695 5.28 -25.91 -28.44
CA ILE A 695 6.60 -26.03 -29.03
C ILE A 695 7.46 -26.84 -28.07
N GLU A 696 7.96 -27.99 -28.53
CA GLU A 696 8.85 -28.85 -27.77
C GLU A 696 10.02 -29.25 -28.66
N ASP A 697 11.24 -29.14 -28.19
CA ASP A 697 12.48 -29.52 -28.91
C ASP A 697 12.58 -28.95 -30.33
N GLY A 698 12.17 -27.70 -30.53
CA GLY A 698 12.14 -27.06 -31.86
C GLY A 698 11.09 -27.59 -32.83
N LYS A 699 10.14 -28.40 -32.35
CA LYS A 699 9.00 -28.93 -33.10
C LYS A 699 7.72 -28.27 -32.61
N MET A 700 6.82 -27.95 -33.54
CA MET A 700 5.56 -27.30 -33.25
C MET A 700 4.42 -28.32 -33.37
N THR A 701 3.55 -28.36 -32.34
CA THR A 701 2.36 -29.22 -32.34
C THR A 701 1.10 -28.37 -32.23
N PHE A 702 0.22 -28.49 -33.20
CA PHE A 702 -1.10 -27.86 -33.19
C PHE A 702 -2.11 -28.81 -32.55
N LYS A 703 -2.90 -28.31 -31.60
CA LYS A 703 -4.12 -28.99 -31.12
C LYS A 703 -5.28 -28.56 -32.01
N LEU A 704 -6.01 -29.51 -32.56
CA LEU A 704 -7.03 -29.26 -33.57
C LEU A 704 -8.43 -29.51 -32.99
N GLY A 705 -9.39 -28.66 -33.36
CA GLY A 705 -10.80 -28.84 -33.14
C GLY A 705 -11.40 -29.85 -34.15
N ASP A 706 -12.70 -29.77 -34.38
CA ASP A 706 -13.38 -30.61 -35.34
C ASP A 706 -13.18 -30.08 -36.77
N LEU A 707 -13.27 -30.96 -37.74
CA LEU A 707 -13.18 -30.59 -39.13
C LEU A 707 -14.41 -29.77 -39.58
N ILE A 708 -14.15 -28.62 -40.20
CA ILE A 708 -15.16 -27.82 -40.85
C ILE A 708 -15.08 -28.15 -42.35
N SER A 709 -16.06 -28.91 -42.85
CA SER A 709 -16.08 -29.37 -44.24
C SER A 709 -16.36 -28.22 -45.21
N LEU A 710 -15.68 -28.20 -46.33
CA LEU A 710 -15.90 -27.27 -47.42
C LEU A 710 -16.97 -27.76 -48.42
N GLY A 711 -17.54 -28.95 -48.19
CA GLY A 711 -18.71 -29.46 -48.92
C GLY A 711 -18.43 -30.07 -50.28
N ALA A 712 -17.25 -29.90 -50.86
CA ALA A 712 -16.82 -30.49 -52.10
C ALA A 712 -15.33 -30.82 -52.10
N GLU A 713 -14.91 -31.86 -52.83
CA GLU A 713 -13.49 -32.20 -52.96
C GLU A 713 -12.73 -31.11 -53.73
N TRP A 714 -11.78 -30.47 -53.08
CA TRP A 714 -10.90 -29.50 -53.68
C TRP A 714 -9.71 -30.17 -54.36
N VAL A 715 -9.85 -30.51 -55.58
CA VAL A 715 -8.76 -31.12 -56.36
C VAL A 715 -7.98 -30.02 -57.10
N ASN A 716 -6.64 -30.00 -56.95
CA ASN A 716 -5.70 -29.12 -57.67
C ASN A 716 -5.62 -27.62 -57.29
N ILE A 717 -6.06 -27.23 -56.09
CA ILE A 717 -5.86 -25.84 -55.62
C ILE A 717 -4.40 -25.61 -55.16
N TYR A 718 -3.67 -26.67 -54.84
CA TYR A 718 -2.29 -26.60 -54.32
C TYR A 718 -1.27 -25.97 -55.29
N ARG A 719 -1.58 -25.75 -56.54
CA ARG A 719 -0.66 -25.05 -57.47
C ARG A 719 -0.33 -23.63 -57.05
N ASN A 720 -1.19 -23.00 -56.25
CA ASN A 720 -1.03 -21.64 -55.79
C ASN A 720 -0.82 -21.52 -54.29
N MET A 721 -0.87 -22.62 -53.50
CA MET A 721 -0.65 -22.63 -52.05
C MET A 721 0.68 -23.25 -51.72
N ARG A 722 1.44 -22.59 -50.85
CA ARG A 722 2.72 -23.09 -50.38
C ARG A 722 2.56 -23.74 -49.01
N HIS A 723 3.32 -24.79 -48.76
CA HIS A 723 3.40 -25.40 -47.41
C HIS A 723 3.90 -24.39 -46.39
N GLY A 724 3.21 -24.24 -45.28
CA GLY A 724 3.57 -23.33 -44.21
C GLY A 724 3.32 -21.84 -44.54
N GLU A 725 2.36 -21.53 -45.36
CA GLU A 725 1.96 -20.16 -45.73
C GLU A 725 0.75 -19.73 -44.91
N LEU A 726 0.69 -18.43 -44.54
CA LEU A 726 -0.51 -17.82 -44.00
C LEU A 726 -1.32 -17.20 -45.13
N ILE A 727 -2.58 -17.59 -45.25
CA ILE A 727 -3.51 -17.05 -46.24
C ILE A 727 -4.79 -16.59 -45.53
N LYS A 728 -5.48 -15.62 -46.12
CA LYS A 728 -6.77 -15.18 -45.60
C LYS A 728 -7.86 -16.19 -46.00
N MET A 729 -8.81 -16.45 -45.10
CA MET A 729 -9.93 -17.36 -45.38
C MET A 729 -10.75 -16.91 -46.64
N GLU A 730 -10.85 -15.61 -46.84
CA GLU A 730 -11.52 -15.05 -48.06
C GLU A 730 -10.83 -15.50 -49.37
N ASP A 731 -9.52 -15.63 -49.34
CA ASP A 731 -8.75 -16.08 -50.51
C ASP A 731 -8.90 -17.58 -50.70
N VAL A 732 -9.05 -18.37 -49.63
CA VAL A 732 -9.42 -19.80 -49.72
C VAL A 732 -10.77 -19.97 -50.38
N HIS A 733 -11.78 -19.20 -49.97
CA HIS A 733 -13.12 -19.25 -50.57
C HIS A 733 -13.17 -18.72 -52.03
N LYS A 734 -12.36 -17.71 -52.37
CA LYS A 734 -12.23 -17.22 -53.75
C LYS A 734 -11.64 -18.29 -54.67
N LEU A 735 -10.62 -19.00 -54.19
CA LEU A 735 -10.03 -20.10 -54.95
C LEU A 735 -11.02 -21.26 -55.20
N TYR A 736 -12.00 -21.41 -54.27
CA TYR A 736 -13.10 -22.36 -54.42
C TYR A 736 -14.15 -21.92 -55.44
N ALA A 737 -14.56 -20.65 -55.38
CA ALA A 737 -15.62 -20.10 -56.23
C ALA A 737 -15.24 -19.97 -57.72
N THR A 738 -13.93 -19.95 -58.06
CA THR A 738 -13.46 -19.88 -59.44
C THR A 738 -13.53 -21.20 -60.19
N LYS A 739 -14.13 -22.24 -59.62
CA LYS A 739 -14.27 -23.57 -60.25
C LYS A 739 -15.72 -23.95 -60.61
N GLU A 740 -16.72 -23.13 -60.30
CA GLU A 740 -18.01 -23.21 -60.92
C GLU A 740 -17.98 -22.44 -62.28
#